data_fa1a436cc9c511de27e3c962b30d9455
#
_entry.id   fa1a436cc9c511de27e3c962b30d9455
#
_cell.length_a   1.000
_cell.length_b   1.000
_cell.length_c   1.000
_cell.angle_alpha   90.00
_cell.angle_beta   90.00
_cell.angle_gamma   90.00
#
_symmetry.space_group_name_H-M   'P 1'
#
loop_
_entity.id
_entity.type
_entity.pdbx_description
1 polymer ?
#
loop_
_entity_poly.entity_id
_entity_poly.type
_entity_poly.pdbx_seq_one_letter_code
_entity_poly.pdbx_strand_id
1 'polypeptide(L)'
;MDRLNIRTKNRKFETAKDLYGIFFEDINRAGDGGIYPEMIRNRCFEDSLLPEGYTQRADGVHVVTDSGWEDEFNGGEGLSSWVEEDQIEKTSVPGWYAQDARMRLEQADTLNKNRKAALNVRFEKGGSIWNIGFCGIPQKKGEAYKFCLFAKTAQETKLEVSVIENNVCFASTTLLLKGNGYVKYDAVLAATGDSQNAKLIFRCPDGGEILFGFTSLMPGTTYNGHGLRVDLVEKLRDLHPSFMRFPGGCIVEGSTPSTVMLFRNTVGPVWERPGQQLVWHYRSSNGLGFHEYLQLCEDLGMEPLYVCNCGMTCQGRKPVLLTGKEQDEILEDTMNALEYALGSPESRWGSLRTQMGHREPFGLTYLEIGNENFGPDYEERYRRFYDVVKEKYPHLKVIANAHIEEHACTTEYVDEHFYNSTEFFAENQNYYENYDRKGPKIFVGEQAVNEGAHLGKLYGALGEAAFLIGLEKNQDVVALASYAPLFEHVHYHSWSPNLIRFQNAESFGIPTYYVWKMFGKNRGSYVVESEVESGKIYRPMEGMASLKSRSVLNYKNAMWNGRKTAVTHEMMGHVMEEEEDGSCCIGHPDEEQIAAMCRKMPWGDKEKSFVVFGEESDTCGKFDVDIYVEPGSSFEIGIFSARVILSYYDQLLEGAEKIWTPFGVRPLLWKIEEDNASFWETAIPEEKRLTEDFPLCIEPGRYHHFGYETDGKTVRLFIDRKIVREVEIPSFPAVSSVTTVTEDEIFIKLVNMEGKTDPIEISLDCGVEREYEAVLLLSLIHISEPTRRTPI
;
A
#
# COMPACT_ATOMS: atom_id res chain seq x y z
N MET A 1 3.17 33.50 19.64
CA MET A 1 2.91 32.52 20.72
C MET A 1 1.55 31.95 20.42
N ASP A 2 1.52 30.71 20.12
CA ASP A 2 0.29 30.02 19.73
C ASP A 2 -0.61 29.80 20.96
N ARG A 3 -1.90 29.72 20.74
CA ARG A 3 -2.89 29.55 21.82
C ARG A 3 -3.83 28.40 21.48
N LEU A 4 -4.14 27.59 22.48
CA LEU A 4 -5.16 26.56 22.42
C LEU A 4 -6.23 26.82 23.52
N ASN A 5 -7.45 27.12 23.10
CA ASN A 5 -8.57 27.33 23.98
C ASN A 5 -9.47 26.08 23.98
N ILE A 6 -9.67 25.46 25.13
CA ILE A 6 -10.44 24.23 25.28
C ILE A 6 -11.62 24.46 26.19
N ARG A 7 -12.83 24.07 25.73
CA ARG A 7 -14.08 24.12 26.48
C ARG A 7 -14.56 22.70 26.79
N THR A 8 -14.01 22.11 27.83
CA THR A 8 -14.21 20.70 28.21
C THR A 8 -15.68 20.35 28.46
N LYS A 9 -16.50 21.32 28.82
CA LYS A 9 -17.96 21.17 29.07
C LYS A 9 -18.78 21.17 27.78
N ASN A 10 -18.24 21.67 26.68
CA ASN A 10 -18.91 21.73 25.39
C ASN A 10 -18.63 20.43 24.61
N ARG A 11 -19.30 19.35 25.02
CA ARG A 11 -19.23 18.06 24.31
C ARG A 11 -19.95 18.20 22.98
N LYS A 12 -19.26 17.92 21.88
CA LYS A 12 -19.80 17.96 20.51
C LYS A 12 -20.56 16.68 20.18
N PHE A 13 -19.88 15.53 20.33
CA PHE A 13 -20.43 14.18 20.08
C PHE A 13 -19.56 13.12 20.75
N GLU A 14 -20.09 11.90 20.83
CA GLU A 14 -19.35 10.73 21.29
C GLU A 14 -18.31 10.32 20.27
N THR A 15 -17.14 9.84 20.74
CA THR A 15 -16.08 9.35 19.87
C THR A 15 -16.50 8.05 19.18
N ALA A 16 -16.10 7.87 17.92
CA ALA A 16 -16.34 6.63 17.19
C ALA A 16 -15.59 5.47 17.84
N LYS A 17 -16.30 4.40 18.22
CA LYS A 17 -15.73 3.25 18.93
C LYS A 17 -14.55 2.64 18.15
N ASP A 18 -14.72 2.47 16.84
CA ASP A 18 -13.83 1.71 15.98
C ASP A 18 -12.94 2.58 15.08
N LEU A 19 -12.68 3.86 15.43
CA LEU A 19 -12.00 4.82 14.55
C LEU A 19 -10.66 4.31 14.04
N TYR A 20 -9.79 3.76 14.89
CA TYR A 20 -8.44 3.34 14.50
C TYR A 20 -8.33 1.83 14.37
N GLY A 21 -8.01 1.38 13.18
CA GLY A 21 -7.74 -0.02 12.87
C GLY A 21 -6.46 -0.21 12.12
N ILE A 22 -6.31 -1.40 11.57
CA ILE A 22 -5.20 -1.79 10.71
C ILE A 22 -5.73 -2.36 9.40
N PHE A 23 -4.97 -2.14 8.33
CA PHE A 23 -5.18 -2.74 7.03
C PHE A 23 -4.08 -3.74 6.73
N PHE A 24 -4.45 -4.97 6.41
CA PHE A 24 -3.50 -6.00 6.00
C PHE A 24 -3.73 -6.38 4.54
N GLU A 25 -2.65 -6.35 3.79
CA GLU A 25 -2.53 -6.93 2.46
C GLU A 25 -1.20 -7.68 2.36
N ASP A 26 -1.18 -8.84 1.69
CA ASP A 26 0.07 -9.55 1.41
C ASP A 26 0.83 -8.85 0.28
N ILE A 27 1.50 -7.76 0.66
CA ILE A 27 2.40 -6.94 -0.15
C ILE A 27 3.77 -6.93 0.53
N ASN A 28 4.87 -6.79 -0.22
CA ASN A 28 6.23 -6.77 0.34
C ASN A 28 6.56 -8.01 1.20
N ARG A 29 6.05 -9.19 0.85
CA ARG A 29 6.20 -10.43 1.62
C ARG A 29 5.67 -10.33 3.06
N ALA A 30 4.56 -9.63 3.25
CA ALA A 30 3.94 -9.47 4.56
C ALA A 30 3.32 -10.77 5.11
N GLY A 31 2.87 -11.67 4.24
CA GLY A 31 2.30 -12.98 4.59
C GLY A 31 3.36 -14.03 4.89
N ASP A 32 3.65 -14.89 3.91
CA ASP A 32 4.68 -15.95 4.03
C ASP A 32 6.07 -15.34 4.26
N GLY A 33 6.76 -15.76 5.32
CA GLY A 33 8.04 -15.19 5.75
C GLY A 33 7.92 -13.89 6.55
N GLY A 34 6.71 -13.34 6.63
CA GLY A 34 6.34 -12.17 7.42
C GLY A 34 5.60 -12.53 8.69
N ILE A 35 4.35 -12.02 8.84
CA ILE A 35 3.51 -12.30 10.02
C ILE A 35 3.16 -13.79 10.16
N TYR A 36 3.03 -14.51 9.05
CA TYR A 36 3.01 -15.95 9.02
C TYR A 36 4.46 -16.47 8.89
N PRO A 37 5.06 -16.95 9.99
CA PRO A 37 6.51 -17.15 10.10
C PRO A 37 7.00 -18.43 9.43
N GLU A 38 6.50 -18.74 8.22
CA GLU A 38 7.06 -19.80 7.38
C GLU A 38 8.48 -19.43 6.97
N MET A 39 9.44 -20.30 7.26
CA MET A 39 10.84 -20.05 6.99
C MET A 39 11.31 -20.57 5.64
N ILE A 40 10.49 -21.41 4.99
CA ILE A 40 10.82 -22.02 3.69
C ILE A 40 10.15 -21.24 2.58
N ARG A 41 10.95 -20.53 1.78
CA ARG A 41 10.47 -19.90 0.57
C ARG A 41 10.11 -20.95 -0.48
N ASN A 42 9.02 -20.73 -1.21
CA ASN A 42 8.55 -21.65 -2.25
C ASN A 42 8.40 -23.09 -1.72
N ARG A 43 7.74 -23.22 -0.57
CA ARG A 43 7.55 -24.50 0.14
C ARG A 43 6.70 -25.53 -0.62
N CYS A 44 5.98 -25.05 -1.66
CA CYS A 44 5.14 -25.84 -2.55
C CYS A 44 5.76 -26.07 -3.92
N PHE A 45 6.94 -25.51 -4.20
CA PHE A 45 7.67 -25.59 -5.47
C PHE A 45 6.92 -25.00 -6.68
N GLU A 46 5.97 -24.08 -6.46
CA GLU A 46 5.07 -23.55 -7.48
C GLU A 46 5.40 -22.13 -7.94
N ASP A 47 6.41 -21.46 -7.34
CA ASP A 47 6.67 -20.03 -7.60
C ASP A 47 7.05 -19.73 -9.06
N SER A 48 7.62 -20.67 -9.79
CA SER A 48 7.94 -20.52 -11.22
C SER A 48 6.79 -20.90 -12.16
N LEU A 49 5.64 -21.35 -11.64
CA LEU A 49 4.49 -21.71 -12.47
C LEU A 49 3.64 -20.47 -12.74
N LEU A 50 3.46 -20.19 -14.02
CA LEU A 50 2.62 -19.07 -14.43
C LEU A 50 1.13 -19.41 -14.33
N PRO A 51 0.29 -18.51 -13.79
CA PRO A 51 -1.15 -18.65 -13.85
C PRO A 51 -1.68 -18.45 -15.29
N GLU A 52 -2.93 -18.80 -15.50
CA GLU A 52 -3.62 -18.53 -16.77
C GLU A 52 -3.67 -17.01 -17.04
N GLY A 53 -3.40 -16.61 -18.28
CA GLY A 53 -3.29 -15.21 -18.67
C GLY A 53 -1.87 -14.64 -18.59
N TYR A 54 -0.89 -15.40 -18.03
CA TYR A 54 0.50 -14.97 -17.94
C TYR A 54 1.36 -15.75 -18.96
N THR A 55 2.31 -15.07 -19.62
CA THR A 55 3.21 -15.65 -20.61
C THR A 55 4.66 -15.31 -20.33
N GLN A 56 5.57 -16.29 -20.57
CA GLN A 56 6.99 -16.04 -20.55
C GLN A 56 7.45 -15.59 -21.95
N ARG A 57 8.10 -14.43 -22.02
CA ARG A 57 8.76 -13.91 -23.22
C ARG A 57 10.28 -13.82 -23.00
N ALA A 58 11.05 -13.45 -24.03
CA ALA A 58 12.50 -13.30 -23.94
C ALA A 58 12.93 -12.19 -22.97
N ASP A 59 12.10 -11.18 -22.82
CA ASP A 59 12.25 -9.98 -22.01
C ASP A 59 11.63 -10.11 -20.60
N GLY A 60 10.89 -11.18 -20.32
CA GLY A 60 10.32 -11.46 -18.99
C GLY A 60 8.97 -12.15 -18.99
N VAL A 61 8.25 -12.05 -17.88
CA VAL A 61 6.88 -12.54 -17.74
C VAL A 61 5.93 -11.40 -18.03
N HIS A 62 4.95 -11.65 -18.85
CA HIS A 62 3.92 -10.69 -19.20
C HIS A 62 2.53 -11.22 -18.83
N VAL A 63 1.68 -10.34 -18.33
CA VAL A 63 0.25 -10.56 -18.24
C VAL A 63 -0.44 -9.61 -19.20
N VAL A 64 -1.27 -10.17 -20.10
CA VAL A 64 -2.07 -9.38 -21.04
C VAL A 64 -3.53 -9.73 -20.75
N THR A 65 -4.30 -8.76 -20.29
CA THR A 65 -5.73 -8.95 -20.07
C THR A 65 -6.50 -8.77 -21.37
N ASP A 66 -7.69 -9.37 -21.48
CA ASP A 66 -8.59 -9.20 -22.62
C ASP A 66 -8.98 -7.72 -22.86
N SER A 67 -8.92 -6.90 -21.83
CA SER A 67 -9.11 -5.45 -21.91
C SER A 67 -7.90 -4.69 -22.47
N GLY A 68 -6.79 -5.40 -22.75
CA GLY A 68 -5.58 -4.83 -23.37
C GLY A 68 -4.63 -4.14 -22.38
N TRP A 69 -4.76 -4.43 -21.08
CA TRP A 69 -3.74 -4.07 -20.12
C TRP A 69 -2.59 -5.06 -20.20
N GLU A 70 -1.38 -4.56 -20.25
CA GLU A 70 -0.15 -5.36 -20.31
C GLU A 70 0.78 -4.89 -19.19
N ASP A 71 1.22 -5.82 -18.36
CA ASP A 71 2.23 -5.60 -17.34
C ASP A 71 3.46 -6.47 -17.64
N GLU A 72 4.61 -5.86 -17.54
CA GLU A 72 5.90 -6.52 -17.72
C GLU A 72 6.53 -6.74 -16.34
N PHE A 73 6.82 -8.01 -16.06
CA PHE A 73 7.58 -8.37 -14.87
C PHE A 73 9.10 -8.30 -15.10
N ASN A 74 9.54 -7.49 -16.05
CA ASN A 74 10.94 -7.25 -16.36
C ASN A 74 11.59 -6.36 -15.33
N GLY A 75 12.36 -6.92 -14.43
CA GLY A 75 12.92 -6.15 -13.34
C GLY A 75 11.83 -5.55 -12.46
N GLY A 76 10.57 -5.97 -12.63
CA GLY A 76 9.49 -5.77 -11.68
C GLY A 76 9.87 -6.47 -10.39
N GLU A 77 9.60 -5.84 -9.29
CA GLU A 77 10.08 -6.15 -7.96
C GLU A 77 9.82 -7.59 -7.50
N GLY A 78 8.81 -8.26 -8.03
CA GLY A 78 8.51 -9.64 -7.72
C GLY A 78 9.53 -10.63 -8.32
N LEU A 79 10.00 -10.35 -9.53
CA LEU A 79 11.08 -11.10 -10.17
C LEU A 79 12.47 -10.55 -9.79
N SER A 80 12.59 -9.25 -9.49
CA SER A 80 13.82 -8.68 -8.98
C SER A 80 14.18 -9.23 -7.61
N SER A 81 13.17 -9.54 -6.77
CA SER A 81 13.42 -10.27 -5.54
C SER A 81 13.96 -11.68 -5.78
N TRP A 82 13.72 -12.27 -6.95
CA TRP A 82 14.38 -13.50 -7.37
C TRP A 82 15.75 -13.22 -7.96
N VAL A 83 15.91 -12.13 -8.66
CA VAL A 83 17.15 -11.70 -9.30
C VAL A 83 18.17 -11.21 -8.29
N GLU A 84 17.75 -10.46 -7.26
CA GLU A 84 18.64 -10.01 -6.19
C GLU A 84 19.12 -11.17 -5.32
N GLU A 85 18.27 -12.15 -5.06
CA GLU A 85 18.70 -13.39 -4.41
C GLU A 85 19.53 -14.27 -5.34
N ASP A 86 19.20 -14.31 -6.63
CA ASP A 86 19.88 -15.06 -7.67
C ASP A 86 21.20 -14.43 -8.14
N GLN A 87 21.62 -13.29 -7.63
CA GLN A 87 23.01 -12.84 -7.80
C GLN A 87 24.01 -13.89 -7.29
N ILE A 88 23.56 -14.88 -6.53
CA ILE A 88 24.39 -15.97 -6.04
C ILE A 88 24.42 -17.15 -7.00
N GLU A 89 23.29 -17.61 -7.55
CA GLU A 89 23.22 -18.69 -8.56
C GLU A 89 21.82 -18.75 -9.20
N LYS A 90 21.71 -18.79 -10.53
CA LYS A 90 20.44 -19.00 -11.23
C LYS A 90 19.89 -20.39 -10.96
N THR A 91 18.68 -20.51 -10.46
CA THR A 91 17.97 -21.75 -10.25
C THR A 91 16.64 -21.77 -11.02
N SER A 92 16.24 -22.97 -11.46
CA SER A 92 14.92 -23.17 -12.10
C SER A 92 13.76 -23.29 -11.09
N VAL A 93 14.09 -23.37 -9.78
CA VAL A 93 13.10 -23.50 -8.71
C VAL A 93 13.42 -22.45 -7.63
N PRO A 94 12.76 -21.29 -7.69
CA PRO A 94 13.06 -20.17 -6.81
C PRO A 94 13.19 -20.56 -5.33
N GLY A 95 14.23 -20.05 -4.67
CA GLY A 95 14.54 -20.33 -3.27
C GLY A 95 15.24 -21.68 -3.03
N TRP A 96 15.39 -22.56 -4.05
CA TRP A 96 16.00 -23.88 -3.94
C TRP A 96 17.24 -24.00 -4.84
N TYR A 97 18.30 -24.58 -4.29
CA TYR A 97 19.61 -24.75 -4.93
C TYR A 97 20.10 -26.18 -4.77
N ALA A 98 21.03 -26.61 -5.60
CA ALA A 98 21.51 -27.98 -5.59
C ALA A 98 23.03 -28.07 -5.77
N GLN A 99 23.64 -29.03 -5.10
CA GLN A 99 25.02 -29.47 -5.31
C GLN A 99 25.07 -31.00 -5.41
N ASP A 100 25.69 -31.51 -6.43
CA ASP A 100 25.74 -32.94 -6.73
C ASP A 100 24.33 -33.58 -6.72
N ALA A 101 23.35 -32.82 -7.21
CA ALA A 101 21.95 -33.20 -7.34
C ALA A 101 21.31 -32.48 -8.54
N ARG A 102 20.29 -33.07 -9.13
CA ARG A 102 19.52 -32.49 -10.22
C ARG A 102 18.08 -32.30 -9.79
N MET A 103 17.59 -31.07 -9.88
CA MET A 103 16.21 -30.69 -9.57
C MET A 103 15.39 -30.61 -10.86
N ARG A 104 14.14 -31.06 -10.79
CA ARG A 104 13.15 -30.91 -11.87
C ARG A 104 11.76 -30.77 -11.26
N LEU A 105 10.95 -29.83 -11.79
CA LEU A 105 9.53 -29.78 -11.42
C LEU A 105 8.77 -30.94 -12.06
N GLU A 106 7.94 -31.59 -11.27
CA GLU A 106 7.03 -32.66 -11.67
C GLU A 106 5.59 -32.19 -11.50
N GLN A 107 4.80 -32.19 -12.59
CA GLN A 107 3.42 -31.68 -12.59
C GLN A 107 2.38 -32.81 -12.71
N ALA A 108 2.79 -34.00 -13.14
CA ALA A 108 1.86 -35.13 -13.30
C ALA A 108 1.66 -35.91 -11.98
N ASP A 109 2.60 -35.83 -11.06
CA ASP A 109 2.60 -36.59 -9.81
C ASP A 109 2.81 -35.62 -8.61
N THR A 110 1.73 -35.01 -8.20
CA THR A 110 1.69 -34.00 -7.12
C THR A 110 1.13 -34.54 -5.83
N LEU A 111 1.33 -33.83 -4.72
CA LEU A 111 0.90 -34.26 -3.37
C LEU A 111 -0.61 -34.50 -3.28
N ASN A 112 -1.39 -33.61 -3.90
CA ASN A 112 -2.85 -33.70 -3.94
C ASN A 112 -3.37 -32.87 -5.14
N LYS A 113 -4.67 -32.92 -5.37
CA LYS A 113 -5.34 -32.24 -6.52
C LYS A 113 -5.17 -30.71 -6.57
N ASN A 114 -4.84 -30.09 -5.43
CA ASN A 114 -4.68 -28.63 -5.35
C ASN A 114 -3.23 -28.20 -5.61
N ARG A 115 -2.27 -29.14 -5.57
CA ARG A 115 -0.87 -28.86 -5.88
C ARG A 115 -0.62 -28.99 -7.40
N LYS A 116 0.07 -28.03 -7.95
CA LYS A 116 0.38 -27.97 -9.38
C LYS A 116 1.80 -28.45 -9.70
N ALA A 117 2.64 -28.60 -8.69
CA ALA A 117 3.99 -29.10 -8.81
C ALA A 117 4.44 -29.89 -7.60
N ALA A 118 5.46 -30.70 -7.82
CA ALA A 118 6.31 -31.32 -6.84
C ALA A 118 7.76 -31.19 -7.30
N LEU A 119 8.73 -31.25 -6.38
CA LEU A 119 10.14 -31.17 -6.72
C LEU A 119 10.74 -32.58 -6.79
N ASN A 120 11.06 -33.04 -8.00
CA ASN A 120 11.82 -34.26 -8.22
C ASN A 120 13.31 -33.95 -8.12
N VAL A 121 14.02 -34.64 -7.21
CA VAL A 121 15.44 -34.49 -7.01
C VAL A 121 16.15 -35.84 -7.16
N ARG A 122 17.10 -35.89 -8.08
CA ARG A 122 18.02 -37.02 -8.20
C ARG A 122 19.38 -36.64 -7.62
N PHE A 123 19.67 -37.21 -6.44
CA PHE A 123 20.90 -37.00 -5.70
C PHE A 123 22.00 -37.97 -6.17
N GLU A 124 23.21 -37.45 -6.44
CA GLU A 124 24.41 -38.24 -6.41
C GLU A 124 24.75 -38.65 -4.98
N LYS A 125 25.66 -39.57 -4.74
CA LYS A 125 26.07 -40.00 -3.41
C LYS A 125 26.63 -38.82 -2.60
N GLY A 126 25.99 -38.44 -1.52
CA GLY A 126 26.33 -37.30 -0.68
C GLY A 126 25.85 -35.94 -1.20
N GLY A 127 25.13 -35.94 -2.33
CA GLY A 127 24.53 -34.75 -2.91
C GLY A 127 23.51 -34.10 -1.98
N SER A 128 23.26 -32.81 -2.22
CA SER A 128 22.38 -31.98 -1.39
C SER A 128 21.58 -30.97 -2.21
N ILE A 129 20.43 -30.58 -1.65
CA ILE A 129 19.69 -29.36 -2.02
C ILE A 129 19.52 -28.51 -0.78
N TRP A 130 19.32 -27.20 -0.97
CA TRP A 130 19.07 -26.30 0.17
C TRP A 130 18.09 -25.19 -0.18
N ASN A 131 17.45 -24.66 0.87
CA ASN A 131 16.57 -23.49 0.82
C ASN A 131 17.19 -22.36 1.63
N ILE A 132 17.15 -21.14 1.10
CA ILE A 132 17.72 -19.95 1.74
C ILE A 132 16.69 -19.16 2.56
N GLY A 133 15.44 -19.63 2.61
CA GLY A 133 14.35 -18.92 3.26
C GLY A 133 14.03 -17.58 2.57
N PHE A 134 13.64 -16.62 3.39
CA PHE A 134 13.40 -15.22 2.98
C PHE A 134 14.62 -14.38 3.38
N CYS A 135 15.71 -14.44 2.58
CA CYS A 135 17.02 -13.85 2.87
C CYS A 135 17.68 -14.37 4.16
N GLY A 136 17.61 -15.68 4.37
CA GLY A 136 18.15 -16.39 5.52
C GLY A 136 17.07 -17.02 6.39
N ILE A 137 17.45 -18.07 7.12
CA ILE A 137 16.58 -18.78 8.06
C ILE A 137 17.07 -18.47 9.49
N PRO A 138 16.36 -17.61 10.26
CA PRO A 138 16.81 -17.24 11.59
C PRO A 138 16.75 -18.44 12.54
N GLN A 139 17.75 -18.54 13.42
CA GLN A 139 17.79 -19.50 14.50
C GLN A 139 18.01 -18.76 15.82
N LYS A 140 17.27 -19.17 16.85
CA LYS A 140 17.43 -18.66 18.21
C LYS A 140 17.78 -19.81 19.13
N LYS A 141 18.86 -19.69 19.86
CA LYS A 141 19.34 -20.72 20.78
C LYS A 141 18.24 -21.15 21.76
N GLY A 142 18.01 -22.47 21.81
CA GLY A 142 17.00 -23.08 22.69
C GLY A 142 15.58 -23.08 22.11
N GLU A 143 15.33 -22.43 20.97
CA GLU A 143 14.05 -22.49 20.25
C GLU A 143 13.90 -23.86 19.57
N ALA A 144 12.67 -24.36 19.54
CA ALA A 144 12.30 -25.61 18.87
C ALA A 144 11.50 -25.26 17.60
N TYR A 145 11.99 -25.68 16.45
CA TYR A 145 11.35 -25.44 15.16
C TYR A 145 10.57 -26.68 14.72
N LYS A 146 9.32 -26.50 14.29
CA LYS A 146 8.45 -27.55 13.76
C LYS A 146 8.78 -27.74 12.29
N PHE A 147 9.35 -28.86 11.93
CA PHE A 147 9.63 -29.25 10.56
C PHE A 147 8.59 -30.24 10.06
N CYS A 148 8.09 -30.04 8.84
CA CYS A 148 7.15 -30.92 8.17
C CYS A 148 7.60 -31.14 6.71
N LEU A 149 7.57 -32.40 6.26
CA LEU A 149 7.92 -32.77 4.89
C LEU A 149 6.93 -33.79 4.37
N PHE A 150 6.42 -33.59 3.14
CA PHE A 150 5.76 -34.65 2.37
C PHE A 150 6.70 -35.10 1.25
N ALA A 151 7.08 -36.33 1.27
CA ALA A 151 7.98 -36.92 0.28
C ALA A 151 7.61 -38.36 -0.04
N LYS A 152 8.04 -38.82 -1.23
CA LYS A 152 7.98 -40.19 -1.64
C LYS A 152 9.26 -40.65 -2.32
N THR A 153 9.56 -41.93 -2.28
CA THR A 153 10.73 -42.56 -2.91
C THR A 153 10.43 -44.02 -3.23
N ALA A 154 11.00 -44.50 -4.33
CA ALA A 154 10.81 -45.90 -4.72
C ALA A 154 11.55 -46.92 -3.82
N GLN A 155 12.58 -46.46 -3.13
CA GLN A 155 13.39 -47.29 -2.21
C GLN A 155 13.54 -46.56 -0.88
N GLU A 156 13.74 -47.33 0.20
CA GLU A 156 14.06 -46.70 1.48
C GLU A 156 15.32 -45.85 1.35
N THR A 157 15.19 -44.58 1.68
CA THR A 157 16.21 -43.54 1.43
C THR A 157 16.46 -42.75 2.70
N LYS A 158 17.71 -42.64 3.11
CA LYS A 158 18.15 -41.79 4.23
C LYS A 158 18.26 -40.34 3.76
N LEU A 159 17.57 -39.40 4.43
CA LEU A 159 17.63 -37.97 4.23
C LEU A 159 18.12 -37.27 5.50
N GLU A 160 19.26 -36.59 5.43
CA GLU A 160 19.76 -35.75 6.52
C GLU A 160 19.22 -34.35 6.30
N VAL A 161 18.56 -33.78 7.32
CA VAL A 161 18.01 -32.44 7.34
C VAL A 161 18.78 -31.60 8.34
N SER A 162 19.34 -30.50 7.96
CA SER A 162 20.15 -29.63 8.83
C SER A 162 19.96 -28.15 8.53
N VAL A 163 20.10 -27.32 9.57
CA VAL A 163 20.10 -25.86 9.45
C VAL A 163 21.53 -25.38 9.70
N ILE A 164 22.16 -24.80 8.69
CA ILE A 164 23.60 -24.53 8.65
C ILE A 164 23.87 -23.09 8.20
N GLU A 165 24.79 -22.39 8.88
CA GLU A 165 25.41 -21.16 8.40
C GLU A 165 26.95 -21.27 8.55
N ASN A 166 27.72 -20.91 7.52
CA ASN A 166 29.20 -20.90 7.56
C ASN A 166 29.84 -22.20 8.11
N ASN A 167 29.31 -23.37 7.69
CA ASN A 167 29.70 -24.72 8.17
C ASN A 167 29.40 -25.01 9.66
N VAL A 168 28.64 -24.13 10.33
CA VAL A 168 28.17 -24.41 11.70
C VAL A 168 26.74 -24.95 11.62
N CYS A 169 26.52 -26.14 12.16
CA CYS A 169 25.20 -26.77 12.24
C CYS A 169 24.48 -26.31 13.51
N PHE A 170 23.34 -25.62 13.35
CA PHE A 170 22.51 -25.14 14.46
C PHE A 170 21.45 -26.14 14.88
N ALA A 171 20.90 -26.88 13.92
CA ALA A 171 19.92 -27.92 14.21
C ALA A 171 20.00 -29.02 13.13
N SER A 172 19.71 -30.27 13.49
CA SER A 172 19.66 -31.36 12.51
C SER A 172 18.76 -32.50 12.95
N THR A 173 18.29 -33.26 11.96
CA THR A 173 17.63 -34.55 12.12
C THR A 173 17.91 -35.47 10.96
N THR A 174 17.60 -36.76 11.11
CA THR A 174 17.67 -37.71 10.02
C THR A 174 16.33 -38.39 9.83
N LEU A 175 15.85 -38.42 8.60
CA LEU A 175 14.61 -39.07 8.20
C LEU A 175 14.94 -40.36 7.42
N LEU A 176 14.15 -41.38 7.62
CA LEU A 176 14.15 -42.57 6.80
C LEU A 176 12.90 -42.58 5.94
N LEU A 177 13.06 -42.16 4.69
CA LEU A 177 11.95 -42.01 3.74
C LEU A 177 11.55 -43.37 3.19
N LYS A 178 10.26 -43.68 3.12
CA LYS A 178 9.70 -44.95 2.67
C LYS A 178 8.42 -44.77 1.87
N GLY A 179 8.21 -45.62 0.89
CA GLY A 179 6.92 -45.78 0.20
C GLY A 179 6.77 -45.07 -1.13
N ASN A 180 6.05 -45.70 -2.04
CA ASN A 180 5.76 -45.21 -3.38
C ASN A 180 4.65 -44.16 -3.43
N GLY A 181 4.04 -43.81 -2.29
CA GLY A 181 3.10 -42.71 -2.12
C GLY A 181 3.71 -41.61 -1.25
N TYR A 182 3.10 -40.40 -1.29
CA TYR A 182 3.52 -39.32 -0.38
C TYR A 182 3.27 -39.73 1.08
N VAL A 183 4.29 -39.65 1.89
CA VAL A 183 4.25 -39.85 3.34
C VAL A 183 4.62 -38.55 4.03
N LYS A 184 3.89 -38.20 5.09
CA LYS A 184 4.20 -37.07 5.94
C LYS A 184 5.27 -37.46 6.97
N TYR A 185 6.30 -36.64 7.07
CA TYR A 185 7.36 -36.70 8.04
C TYR A 185 7.38 -35.44 8.89
N ASP A 186 7.19 -35.59 10.19
CA ASP A 186 7.28 -34.48 11.14
C ASP A 186 8.54 -34.66 12.02
N ALA A 187 9.22 -33.54 12.29
CA ALA A 187 10.36 -33.49 13.20
C ALA A 187 10.41 -32.15 13.95
N VAL A 188 11.12 -32.17 15.08
CA VAL A 188 11.44 -30.96 15.83
C VAL A 188 12.94 -30.70 15.72
N LEU A 189 13.31 -29.52 15.22
CA LEU A 189 14.69 -29.09 15.13
C LEU A 189 14.98 -28.10 16.27
N ALA A 190 15.78 -28.53 17.26
CA ALA A 190 16.14 -27.67 18.38
C ALA A 190 17.45 -26.90 18.06
N ALA A 191 17.38 -25.57 18.11
CA ALA A 191 18.53 -24.72 17.80
C ALA A 191 19.55 -24.71 18.94
N THR A 192 20.82 -24.98 18.62
CA THR A 192 21.95 -25.01 19.56
C THR A 192 22.67 -23.67 19.67
N GLY A 193 22.37 -22.69 18.78
CA GLY A 193 22.96 -21.36 18.70
C GLY A 193 22.07 -20.38 17.98
N ASP A 194 22.52 -19.13 17.90
CA ASP A 194 21.85 -18.03 17.21
C ASP A 194 22.42 -17.85 15.80
N SER A 195 21.57 -17.62 14.81
CA SER A 195 21.90 -17.32 13.43
C SER A 195 20.82 -16.41 12.82
N GLN A 196 21.19 -15.61 11.81
CA GLN A 196 20.23 -14.81 11.02
C GLN A 196 20.13 -15.32 9.59
N ASN A 197 21.20 -15.97 9.06
CA ASN A 197 21.34 -16.26 7.65
C ASN A 197 21.60 -17.75 7.37
N ALA A 198 21.10 -18.64 8.23
CA ALA A 198 21.25 -20.07 8.00
C ALA A 198 20.42 -20.53 6.79
N LYS A 199 20.77 -21.70 6.27
CA LYS A 199 20.10 -22.41 5.18
C LYS A 199 19.57 -23.73 5.69
N LEU A 200 18.40 -24.17 5.21
CA LEU A 200 17.91 -25.53 5.41
C LEU A 200 18.48 -26.42 4.32
N ILE A 201 19.26 -27.44 4.70
CA ILE A 201 19.95 -28.34 3.79
C ILE A 201 19.35 -29.75 3.89
N PHE A 202 19.01 -30.32 2.74
CA PHE A 202 18.64 -31.73 2.59
C PHE A 202 19.80 -32.46 1.92
N ARG A 203 20.43 -33.42 2.58
CA ARG A 203 21.52 -34.21 2.08
C ARG A 203 21.13 -35.68 1.98
N CYS A 204 21.43 -36.32 0.86
CA CYS A 204 21.22 -37.75 0.65
C CYS A 204 22.56 -38.49 0.66
N PRO A 205 22.97 -39.11 1.80
CA PRO A 205 24.31 -39.71 1.91
C PRO A 205 24.57 -40.83 0.92
N ASP A 206 23.56 -41.63 0.61
CA ASP A 206 23.67 -42.82 -0.24
C ASP A 206 23.30 -42.52 -1.70
N GLY A 207 22.83 -41.28 -2.02
CA GLY A 207 22.24 -40.94 -3.29
C GLY A 207 20.82 -41.51 -3.42
N GLY A 208 20.15 -41.18 -4.54
CA GLY A 208 18.81 -41.69 -4.77
C GLY A 208 17.90 -40.65 -5.43
N GLU A 209 16.65 -41.02 -5.66
CA GLU A 209 15.64 -40.13 -6.25
C GLU A 209 14.50 -39.97 -5.23
N ILE A 210 14.17 -38.70 -4.95
CA ILE A 210 13.13 -38.30 -4.00
C ILE A 210 12.21 -37.28 -4.68
N LEU A 211 10.90 -37.46 -4.54
CA LEU A 211 9.90 -36.51 -4.96
C LEU A 211 9.33 -35.80 -3.71
N PHE A 212 9.59 -34.50 -3.62
CA PHE A 212 9.14 -33.63 -2.54
C PHE A 212 7.83 -32.98 -2.93
N GLY A 213 6.77 -33.17 -2.15
CA GLY A 213 5.44 -32.58 -2.42
C GLY A 213 5.15 -31.30 -1.66
N PHE A 214 5.79 -31.14 -0.49
CA PHE A 214 5.62 -29.97 0.38
C PHE A 214 6.68 -30.01 1.48
N THR A 215 7.14 -28.82 1.90
CA THR A 215 8.00 -28.71 3.08
C THR A 215 7.69 -27.44 3.85
N SER A 216 7.89 -27.44 5.17
CA SER A 216 7.63 -26.32 6.05
C SER A 216 8.59 -26.33 7.24
N LEU A 217 9.02 -25.15 7.66
CA LEU A 217 9.79 -24.96 8.89
C LEU A 217 9.22 -23.72 9.62
N MET A 218 8.59 -23.97 10.76
CA MET A 218 7.92 -22.95 11.55
C MET A 218 8.55 -22.84 12.96
N PRO A 219 8.64 -21.65 13.57
CA PRO A 219 9.03 -21.54 14.97
C PRO A 219 8.04 -22.29 15.86
N GLY A 220 8.54 -22.87 16.94
CA GLY A 220 7.70 -23.53 17.94
C GLY A 220 6.92 -22.51 18.78
N THR A 221 7.55 -21.36 19.05
CA THR A 221 6.95 -20.23 19.76
C THR A 221 6.25 -19.30 18.78
N THR A 222 4.93 -19.16 18.93
CA THR A 222 4.09 -18.25 18.15
C THR A 222 3.15 -17.49 19.07
N TYR A 223 2.59 -16.37 18.61
CA TYR A 223 1.68 -15.56 19.42
C TYR A 223 0.46 -16.40 19.85
N ASN A 224 0.20 -16.48 21.15
CA ASN A 224 -0.82 -17.33 21.78
C ASN A 224 -0.81 -18.81 21.32
N GLY A 225 0.22 -19.26 20.61
CA GLY A 225 0.27 -20.60 20.01
C GLY A 225 -0.50 -20.75 18.71
N HIS A 226 -1.04 -19.66 18.16
CA HIS A 226 -1.92 -19.63 16.98
C HIS A 226 -1.18 -19.45 15.64
N GLY A 227 0.14 -19.62 15.62
CA GLY A 227 0.89 -19.74 14.37
C GLY A 227 1.42 -18.44 13.81
N LEU A 228 1.25 -17.31 14.47
CA LEU A 228 1.73 -16.01 13.99
C LEU A 228 2.98 -15.54 14.73
N ARG A 229 3.77 -14.71 14.06
CA ARG A 229 5.04 -14.18 14.52
C ARG A 229 4.88 -13.21 15.69
N VAL A 230 5.51 -13.51 16.82
CA VAL A 230 5.27 -12.80 18.08
C VAL A 230 5.61 -11.32 18.02
N ASP A 231 6.81 -10.95 17.54
CA ASP A 231 7.27 -9.56 17.52
C ASP A 231 6.41 -8.65 16.60
N LEU A 232 5.90 -9.20 15.49
CA LEU A 232 5.02 -8.45 14.59
C LEU A 232 3.62 -8.27 15.19
N VAL A 233 3.05 -9.34 15.79
CA VAL A 233 1.74 -9.22 16.44
C VAL A 233 1.79 -8.30 17.67
N GLU A 234 2.91 -8.30 18.43
CA GLU A 234 3.10 -7.35 19.53
C GLU A 234 3.13 -5.89 19.07
N LYS A 235 3.74 -5.62 17.91
CA LYS A 235 3.67 -4.28 17.31
C LYS A 235 2.25 -3.89 16.90
N LEU A 236 1.47 -4.85 16.37
CA LEU A 236 0.05 -4.58 16.08
C LEU A 236 -0.75 -4.30 17.35
N ARG A 237 -0.58 -5.11 18.38
CA ARG A 237 -1.22 -4.90 19.69
C ARG A 237 -0.93 -3.50 20.25
N ASP A 238 0.31 -3.03 20.10
CA ASP A 238 0.77 -1.73 20.60
C ASP A 238 0.13 -0.54 19.87
N LEU A 239 -0.45 -0.73 18.69
CA LEU A 239 -1.25 0.28 17.99
C LEU A 239 -2.65 0.46 18.61
N HIS A 240 -3.09 -0.46 19.46
CA HIS A 240 -4.44 -0.52 20.03
C HIS A 240 -5.55 -0.50 18.96
N PRO A 241 -5.48 -1.35 17.93
CA PRO A 241 -6.42 -1.33 16.83
C PRO A 241 -7.80 -1.82 17.26
N SER A 242 -8.85 -1.15 16.78
CA SER A 242 -10.25 -1.55 17.04
C SER A 242 -10.79 -2.52 15.98
N PHE A 243 -10.22 -2.51 14.77
CA PHE A 243 -10.61 -3.40 13.69
C PHE A 243 -9.40 -3.79 12.82
N MET A 244 -9.58 -4.82 12.00
CA MET A 244 -8.63 -5.22 10.96
C MET A 244 -9.36 -5.41 9.64
N ARG A 245 -8.97 -4.63 8.60
CA ARG A 245 -9.36 -4.81 7.20
C ARG A 245 -8.45 -5.84 6.55
N PHE A 246 -9.03 -6.93 6.04
CA PHE A 246 -8.31 -8.06 5.44
C PHE A 246 -9.17 -8.79 4.41
N PRO A 247 -8.62 -9.63 3.53
CA PRO A 247 -7.21 -10.02 3.36
C PRO A 247 -6.40 -9.01 2.57
N GLY A 248 -6.95 -7.89 2.15
CA GLY A 248 -6.23 -6.87 1.45
C GLY A 248 -7.07 -5.97 0.58
N GLY A 249 -6.38 -5.25 -0.24
CA GLY A 249 -6.78 -4.38 -1.33
C GLY A 249 -6.79 -5.12 -2.67
N CYS A 250 -5.91 -4.71 -3.62
CA CYS A 250 -5.86 -5.26 -4.97
C CYS A 250 -5.68 -6.78 -5.07
N ILE A 251 -5.09 -7.44 -4.06
CA ILE A 251 -4.94 -8.92 -4.09
C ILE A 251 -6.26 -9.67 -4.07
N VAL A 252 -7.33 -9.05 -3.52
CA VAL A 252 -8.69 -9.64 -3.53
C VAL A 252 -9.22 -9.72 -4.95
N GLU A 253 -8.88 -8.74 -5.76
CA GLU A 253 -9.35 -8.60 -7.14
C GLU A 253 -8.53 -9.44 -8.12
N GLY A 254 -7.19 -9.49 -7.93
CA GLY A 254 -6.29 -10.14 -8.89
C GLY A 254 -6.14 -9.37 -10.20
N SER A 255 -5.16 -9.76 -11.03
CA SER A 255 -4.95 -9.16 -12.36
C SER A 255 -5.75 -9.87 -13.45
N THR A 256 -6.08 -11.15 -13.25
CA THR A 256 -6.86 -11.99 -14.17
C THR A 256 -7.92 -12.79 -13.41
N PRO A 257 -8.96 -13.33 -14.06
CA PRO A 257 -9.95 -14.19 -13.42
C PRO A 257 -9.33 -15.38 -12.64
N SER A 258 -8.20 -15.90 -13.12
CA SER A 258 -7.50 -17.03 -12.49
C SER A 258 -6.75 -16.65 -11.21
N THR A 259 -6.55 -15.35 -10.97
CA THR A 259 -5.79 -14.81 -9.83
C THR A 259 -6.67 -14.08 -8.81
N VAL A 260 -8.00 -14.09 -8.99
CA VAL A 260 -8.96 -13.62 -7.98
C VAL A 260 -8.82 -14.42 -6.70
N MET A 261 -8.79 -13.73 -5.56
CA MET A 261 -8.71 -14.41 -4.26
C MET A 261 -10.05 -15.07 -3.91
N LEU A 262 -9.98 -16.33 -3.55
CA LEU A 262 -11.15 -17.11 -3.14
C LEU A 262 -10.96 -17.60 -1.70
N PHE A 263 -11.91 -17.30 -0.83
CA PHE A 263 -11.93 -17.74 0.55
C PHE A 263 -11.64 -19.25 0.69
N ARG A 264 -12.34 -20.08 -0.10
CA ARG A 264 -12.23 -21.54 -0.05
C ARG A 264 -10.81 -22.08 -0.27
N ASN A 265 -9.93 -21.28 -0.89
CA ASN A 265 -8.52 -21.61 -1.14
C ASN A 265 -7.61 -21.30 0.05
N THR A 266 -8.12 -20.62 1.07
CA THR A 266 -7.33 -20.09 2.19
C THR A 266 -7.62 -20.79 3.54
N VAL A 267 -8.46 -21.80 3.54
CA VAL A 267 -8.85 -22.58 4.72
C VAL A 267 -8.55 -24.07 4.56
N GLY A 268 -8.52 -24.81 5.66
CA GLY A 268 -8.12 -26.22 5.71
C GLY A 268 -6.61 -26.41 5.94
N PRO A 269 -6.09 -27.64 5.83
CA PRO A 269 -4.68 -27.92 6.02
C PRO A 269 -3.81 -27.15 5.04
N VAL A 270 -2.73 -26.53 5.50
CA VAL A 270 -1.89 -25.63 4.66
C VAL A 270 -1.27 -26.33 3.45
N TRP A 271 -1.01 -27.63 3.50
CA TRP A 271 -0.52 -28.41 2.35
C TRP A 271 -1.61 -28.74 1.31
N GLU A 272 -2.87 -28.45 1.60
CA GLU A 272 -4.01 -28.61 0.71
C GLU A 272 -4.49 -27.27 0.13
N ARG A 273 -4.07 -26.13 0.69
CA ARG A 273 -4.43 -24.79 0.20
C ARG A 273 -3.69 -24.51 -1.11
N PRO A 274 -4.39 -24.25 -2.22
CA PRO A 274 -3.73 -23.82 -3.45
C PRO A 274 -3.04 -22.47 -3.20
N GLY A 275 -1.85 -22.30 -3.76
CA GLY A 275 -1.18 -21.00 -3.74
C GLY A 275 -1.83 -20.03 -4.72
N GLN A 276 -1.57 -18.74 -4.55
CA GLN A 276 -2.13 -17.67 -5.37
C GLN A 276 -1.03 -16.77 -5.91
N GLN A 277 -1.06 -16.44 -7.20
CA GLN A 277 -0.26 -15.36 -7.76
C GLN A 277 -0.89 -14.04 -7.35
N LEU A 278 -0.12 -13.19 -6.69
CA LEU A 278 -0.56 -11.88 -6.26
C LEU A 278 -0.29 -10.83 -7.35
N VAL A 279 -1.04 -9.74 -7.33
CA VAL A 279 -0.82 -8.56 -8.18
C VAL A 279 0.55 -7.90 -7.94
N TRP A 280 1.19 -8.20 -6.82
CA TRP A 280 2.51 -7.73 -6.39
C TRP A 280 3.65 -8.62 -6.89
N HIS A 281 3.43 -9.37 -7.97
CA HIS A 281 4.42 -10.12 -8.74
C HIS A 281 5.08 -11.31 -8.02
N TYR A 282 4.54 -11.76 -6.91
CA TYR A 282 5.00 -12.99 -6.25
C TYR A 282 3.81 -13.91 -5.88
N ARG A 283 4.15 -15.12 -5.47
CA ARG A 283 3.16 -16.12 -5.10
C ARG A 283 3.07 -16.26 -3.59
N SER A 284 1.84 -16.22 -3.05
CA SER A 284 1.51 -16.62 -1.70
C SER A 284 1.18 -18.10 -1.66
N SER A 285 1.61 -18.81 -0.62
CA SER A 285 1.20 -20.19 -0.41
C SER A 285 -0.15 -20.32 0.30
N ASN A 286 -0.81 -19.19 0.61
CA ASN A 286 -2.01 -19.09 1.45
C ASN A 286 -1.81 -19.71 2.86
N GLY A 287 -0.58 -19.65 3.38
CA GLY A 287 -0.29 -20.04 4.75
C GLY A 287 -1.01 -19.18 5.76
N LEU A 288 -1.01 -17.86 5.55
CA LEU A 288 -1.89 -16.92 6.19
C LEU A 288 -3.21 -16.91 5.42
N GLY A 289 -4.28 -17.37 6.03
CA GLY A 289 -5.58 -17.48 5.39
C GLY A 289 -6.71 -16.91 6.25
N PHE A 290 -7.94 -17.10 5.80
CA PHE A 290 -9.12 -16.50 6.44
C PHE A 290 -9.26 -16.87 7.93
N HIS A 291 -8.93 -18.12 8.28
CA HIS A 291 -8.93 -18.57 9.67
C HIS A 291 -7.93 -17.80 10.52
N GLU A 292 -6.69 -17.67 10.03
CA GLU A 292 -5.60 -17.01 10.72
C GLU A 292 -5.88 -15.51 10.91
N TYR A 293 -6.54 -14.85 9.95
CA TYR A 293 -6.99 -13.46 10.11
C TYR A 293 -8.04 -13.29 11.20
N LEU A 294 -9.09 -14.15 11.20
CA LEU A 294 -10.13 -14.10 12.22
C LEU A 294 -9.56 -14.40 13.62
N GLN A 295 -8.64 -15.38 13.72
CA GLN A 295 -7.98 -15.69 14.97
C GLN A 295 -7.12 -14.53 15.48
N LEU A 296 -6.42 -13.82 14.60
CA LEU A 296 -5.66 -12.62 14.98
C LEU A 296 -6.60 -11.51 15.49
N CYS A 297 -7.74 -11.33 14.85
CA CYS A 297 -8.74 -10.36 15.32
C CYS A 297 -9.20 -10.69 16.74
N GLU A 298 -9.52 -11.96 17.02
CA GLU A 298 -9.93 -12.41 18.35
C GLU A 298 -8.78 -12.26 19.37
N ASP A 299 -7.56 -12.64 19.01
CA ASP A 299 -6.38 -12.54 19.88
C ASP A 299 -6.07 -11.10 20.31
N LEU A 300 -6.37 -10.11 19.47
CA LEU A 300 -6.13 -8.69 19.75
C LEU A 300 -7.40 -7.92 20.14
N GLY A 301 -8.57 -8.55 20.12
CA GLY A 301 -9.85 -7.90 20.43
C GLY A 301 -10.30 -6.90 19.36
N MET A 302 -9.97 -7.15 18.09
CA MET A 302 -10.36 -6.33 16.94
C MET A 302 -11.66 -6.83 16.31
N GLU A 303 -12.46 -5.91 15.77
CA GLU A 303 -13.59 -6.24 14.90
C GLU A 303 -13.05 -6.66 13.52
N PRO A 304 -13.38 -7.86 13.01
CA PRO A 304 -13.00 -8.23 11.65
C PRO A 304 -13.78 -7.42 10.60
N LEU A 305 -13.04 -6.90 9.61
CA LEU A 305 -13.54 -6.26 8.41
C LEU A 305 -13.06 -7.07 7.21
N TYR A 306 -13.95 -7.89 6.67
CA TYR A 306 -13.63 -8.76 5.54
C TYR A 306 -13.89 -8.05 4.22
N VAL A 307 -12.90 -8.04 3.33
CA VAL A 307 -12.99 -7.52 1.95
C VAL A 307 -13.23 -8.69 1.01
N CYS A 308 -14.32 -8.68 0.25
CA CYS A 308 -14.61 -9.70 -0.74
C CYS A 308 -14.54 -9.14 -2.16
N ASN A 309 -14.20 -9.98 -3.13
CA ASN A 309 -14.28 -9.61 -4.55
C ASN A 309 -15.75 -9.39 -4.95
N CYS A 310 -16.03 -8.41 -5.81
CA CYS A 310 -17.38 -8.10 -6.30
C CYS A 310 -17.71 -8.73 -7.68
N GLY A 311 -16.84 -9.55 -8.23
CA GLY A 311 -16.99 -10.16 -9.55
C GLY A 311 -16.28 -9.38 -10.66
N MET A 312 -15.15 -8.71 -10.30
CA MET A 312 -14.28 -8.06 -11.28
C MET A 312 -12.83 -8.14 -10.83
N THR A 313 -11.90 -8.10 -11.78
CA THR A 313 -10.47 -7.98 -11.49
C THR A 313 -10.10 -6.53 -11.21
N CYS A 314 -8.88 -6.27 -10.75
CA CYS A 314 -8.44 -4.97 -10.30
C CYS A 314 -8.73 -3.85 -11.31
N GLN A 315 -9.53 -2.86 -10.89
CA GLN A 315 -10.00 -1.80 -11.77
C GLN A 315 -8.88 -0.87 -12.22
N GLY A 316 -7.89 -0.64 -11.39
CA GLY A 316 -6.69 0.12 -11.76
C GLY A 316 -5.85 -0.56 -12.85
N ARG A 317 -6.11 -1.86 -13.16
CA ARG A 317 -5.41 -2.66 -14.18
C ARG A 317 -6.30 -3.03 -15.37
N LYS A 318 -7.30 -2.20 -15.72
CA LYS A 318 -8.31 -2.44 -16.73
C LYS A 318 -9.07 -3.76 -16.48
N PRO A 319 -10.15 -3.71 -15.72
CA PRO A 319 -10.80 -4.89 -15.16
C PRO A 319 -11.39 -5.81 -16.22
N VAL A 320 -11.33 -7.11 -15.94
CA VAL A 320 -12.15 -8.12 -16.57
C VAL A 320 -13.39 -8.32 -15.71
N LEU A 321 -14.57 -8.18 -16.30
CA LEU A 321 -15.84 -8.37 -15.60
C LEU A 321 -16.21 -9.86 -15.61
N LEU A 322 -16.26 -10.47 -14.45
CA LEU A 322 -16.78 -11.81 -14.27
C LEU A 322 -18.30 -11.77 -14.41
N THR A 323 -18.87 -12.63 -15.24
CA THR A 323 -20.30 -12.61 -15.56
C THR A 323 -20.95 -13.98 -15.42
N GLY A 324 -22.28 -14.00 -15.29
CA GLY A 324 -23.05 -15.23 -15.21
C GLY A 324 -22.52 -16.16 -14.10
N LYS A 325 -22.15 -17.39 -14.48
CA LYS A 325 -21.70 -18.42 -13.54
C LYS A 325 -20.44 -18.02 -12.75
N GLU A 326 -19.50 -17.31 -13.36
CA GLU A 326 -18.27 -16.87 -12.68
C GLU A 326 -18.59 -15.89 -11.56
N GLN A 327 -19.47 -14.93 -11.82
CA GLN A 327 -19.92 -13.99 -10.77
C GLN A 327 -20.72 -14.70 -9.67
N ASP A 328 -21.56 -15.72 -10.04
CA ASP A 328 -22.27 -16.54 -9.06
C ASP A 328 -21.32 -17.28 -8.13
N GLU A 329 -20.21 -17.80 -8.66
CA GLU A 329 -19.18 -18.51 -7.90
C GLU A 329 -18.46 -17.57 -6.90
N ILE A 330 -18.22 -16.31 -7.26
CA ILE A 330 -17.64 -15.32 -6.34
C ILE A 330 -18.62 -14.98 -5.22
N LEU A 331 -19.87 -14.74 -5.55
CA LEU A 331 -20.91 -14.48 -4.54
C LEU A 331 -21.09 -15.68 -3.60
N GLU A 332 -21.14 -16.91 -4.15
CA GLU A 332 -21.19 -18.12 -3.33
C GLU A 332 -19.96 -18.25 -2.40
N ASP A 333 -18.76 -17.94 -2.90
CA ASP A 333 -17.54 -17.98 -2.11
C ASP A 333 -17.57 -16.98 -0.95
N THR A 334 -18.07 -15.76 -1.20
CA THR A 334 -18.33 -14.75 -0.16
C THR A 334 -19.31 -15.27 0.89
N MET A 335 -20.45 -15.85 0.47
CA MET A 335 -21.43 -16.40 1.40
C MET A 335 -20.89 -17.60 2.20
N ASN A 336 -19.98 -18.38 1.62
CA ASN A 336 -19.28 -19.47 2.29
C ASN A 336 -18.28 -18.94 3.34
N ALA A 337 -17.58 -17.82 3.07
CA ALA A 337 -16.74 -17.13 4.05
C ALA A 337 -17.56 -16.64 5.24
N LEU A 338 -18.71 -16.02 4.99
CA LEU A 338 -19.64 -15.59 6.05
C LEU A 338 -20.17 -16.77 6.87
N GLU A 339 -20.51 -17.90 6.23
CA GLU A 339 -20.91 -19.12 6.96
C GLU A 339 -19.73 -19.70 7.77
N TYR A 340 -18.50 -19.64 7.25
CA TYR A 340 -17.32 -20.06 8.01
C TYR A 340 -17.15 -19.23 9.28
N ALA A 341 -17.25 -17.90 9.17
CA ALA A 341 -17.11 -17.02 10.31
C ALA A 341 -18.27 -17.12 11.30
N LEU A 342 -19.51 -17.06 10.81
CA LEU A 342 -20.72 -16.84 11.61
C LEU A 342 -21.61 -18.08 11.79
N GLY A 343 -21.42 -19.11 10.95
CA GLY A 343 -22.26 -20.29 10.93
C GLY A 343 -22.07 -21.20 12.16
N SER A 344 -23.10 -22.01 12.46
CA SER A 344 -23.05 -22.98 13.55
C SER A 344 -21.95 -24.04 13.31
N PRO A 345 -21.41 -24.69 14.36
CA PRO A 345 -20.43 -25.77 14.21
C PRO A 345 -20.92 -26.94 13.35
N GLU A 346 -22.23 -27.10 13.19
CA GLU A 346 -22.86 -28.17 12.42
C GLU A 346 -23.05 -27.81 10.95
N SER A 347 -22.94 -26.53 10.58
CA SER A 347 -23.00 -26.09 9.18
C SER A 347 -21.76 -26.57 8.40
N ARG A 348 -21.84 -26.58 7.08
CA ARG A 348 -20.75 -27.07 6.23
C ARG A 348 -19.42 -26.38 6.55
N TRP A 349 -19.40 -25.05 6.54
CA TRP A 349 -18.19 -24.28 6.75
C TRP A 349 -17.86 -24.05 8.23
N GLY A 350 -18.85 -23.99 9.11
CA GLY A 350 -18.65 -23.99 10.56
C GLY A 350 -18.04 -25.28 11.08
N SER A 351 -18.35 -26.44 10.44
CA SER A 351 -17.69 -27.71 10.80
C SER A 351 -16.21 -27.72 10.38
N LEU A 352 -15.86 -27.11 9.24
CA LEU A 352 -14.45 -26.95 8.85
C LEU A 352 -13.70 -25.99 9.83
N ARG A 353 -14.32 -24.88 10.24
CA ARG A 353 -13.77 -24.02 11.31
C ARG A 353 -13.48 -24.82 12.56
N THR A 354 -14.41 -25.67 12.99
CA THR A 354 -14.24 -26.56 14.16
C THR A 354 -13.06 -27.51 13.97
N GLN A 355 -12.89 -28.10 12.79
CA GLN A 355 -11.75 -28.97 12.48
C GLN A 355 -10.43 -28.20 12.48
N MET A 356 -10.43 -26.92 12.16
CA MET A 356 -9.28 -26.04 12.22
C MET A 356 -8.96 -25.54 13.65
N GLY A 357 -9.74 -25.95 14.65
CA GLY A 357 -9.46 -25.72 16.07
C GLY A 357 -10.37 -24.66 16.73
N HIS A 358 -11.26 -23.98 15.99
CA HIS A 358 -12.14 -22.98 16.52
C HIS A 358 -13.62 -23.37 16.38
N ARG A 359 -14.22 -23.82 17.48
CA ARG A 359 -15.58 -24.36 17.46
C ARG A 359 -16.66 -23.29 17.32
N GLU A 360 -16.57 -22.27 18.17
CA GLU A 360 -17.58 -21.21 18.23
C GLU A 360 -17.46 -20.27 17.00
N PRO A 361 -18.54 -19.59 16.59
CA PRO A 361 -18.46 -18.54 15.58
C PRO A 361 -17.49 -17.45 15.96
N PHE A 362 -16.74 -16.93 14.99
CA PHE A 362 -16.00 -15.69 15.13
C PHE A 362 -16.94 -14.49 15.09
N GLY A 363 -16.60 -13.39 15.77
CA GLY A 363 -17.25 -12.12 15.53
C GLY A 363 -16.86 -11.58 14.14
N LEU A 364 -17.83 -11.24 13.30
CA LEU A 364 -17.61 -10.53 12.06
C LEU A 364 -18.63 -9.40 11.97
N THR A 365 -18.14 -8.16 11.92
CA THR A 365 -18.99 -6.97 12.00
C THR A 365 -19.10 -6.25 10.65
N TYR A 366 -18.02 -6.21 9.87
CA TYR A 366 -17.93 -5.44 8.64
C TYR A 366 -17.67 -6.32 7.43
N LEU A 367 -18.35 -6.03 6.33
CA LEU A 367 -18.09 -6.60 5.01
C LEU A 367 -17.90 -5.49 4.00
N GLU A 368 -16.75 -5.43 3.38
CA GLU A 368 -16.48 -4.55 2.25
C GLU A 368 -16.63 -5.32 0.94
N ILE A 369 -17.39 -4.77 0.00
CA ILE A 369 -17.68 -5.39 -1.30
C ILE A 369 -16.84 -4.71 -2.37
N GLY A 370 -15.82 -5.41 -2.88
CA GLY A 370 -14.84 -4.89 -3.83
C GLY A 370 -13.66 -4.21 -3.15
N ASN A 371 -12.76 -3.65 -3.94
CA ASN A 371 -11.63 -2.82 -3.54
C ASN A 371 -11.36 -1.78 -4.62
N GLU A 372 -11.32 -0.48 -4.27
CA GLU A 372 -11.06 0.62 -5.21
C GLU A 372 -11.92 0.58 -6.49
N ASN A 373 -13.12 0.04 -6.40
CA ASN A 373 -14.04 -0.10 -7.52
C ASN A 373 -15.03 1.07 -7.57
N PHE A 374 -15.37 1.47 -8.77
CA PHE A 374 -16.29 2.59 -9.02
C PHE A 374 -17.01 2.45 -10.35
N GLY A 375 -18.02 3.29 -10.55
CA GLY A 375 -18.80 3.36 -11.79
C GLY A 375 -19.92 2.31 -11.90
N PRO A 376 -20.72 2.36 -13.01
CA PRO A 376 -21.95 1.57 -13.15
C PRO A 376 -21.76 0.07 -13.03
N ASP A 377 -20.63 -0.48 -13.53
CA ASP A 377 -20.33 -1.90 -13.46
C ASP A 377 -20.10 -2.36 -12.02
N TYR A 378 -19.46 -1.53 -11.20
CA TYR A 378 -19.29 -1.79 -9.78
C TYR A 378 -20.62 -1.67 -9.02
N GLU A 379 -21.40 -0.62 -9.27
CA GLU A 379 -22.67 -0.37 -8.57
C GLU A 379 -23.68 -1.51 -8.76
N GLU A 380 -23.78 -2.06 -9.99
CA GLU A 380 -24.64 -3.22 -10.26
C GLU A 380 -24.19 -4.44 -9.42
N ARG A 381 -22.88 -4.70 -9.35
CA ARG A 381 -22.30 -5.81 -8.59
C ARG A 381 -22.46 -5.62 -7.10
N TYR A 382 -22.14 -4.43 -6.59
CA TYR A 382 -22.33 -4.08 -5.19
C TYR A 382 -23.78 -4.33 -4.75
N ARG A 383 -24.76 -3.85 -5.50
CA ARG A 383 -26.18 -4.02 -5.21
C ARG A 383 -26.55 -5.50 -5.10
N ARG A 384 -26.10 -6.29 -6.06
CA ARG A 384 -26.37 -7.73 -6.06
C ARG A 384 -25.82 -8.43 -4.82
N PHE A 385 -24.59 -8.11 -4.44
CA PHE A 385 -23.95 -8.68 -3.25
C PHE A 385 -24.64 -8.18 -1.98
N TYR A 386 -24.89 -6.89 -1.90
CA TYR A 386 -25.57 -6.25 -0.76
C TYR A 386 -26.92 -6.91 -0.46
N ASP A 387 -27.77 -7.10 -1.46
CA ASP A 387 -29.11 -7.68 -1.29
C ASP A 387 -29.03 -9.11 -0.72
N VAL A 388 -28.16 -9.96 -1.28
CA VAL A 388 -27.98 -11.35 -0.83
C VAL A 388 -27.39 -11.41 0.58
N VAL A 389 -26.42 -10.56 0.88
CA VAL A 389 -25.79 -10.50 2.21
C VAL A 389 -26.78 -10.02 3.25
N LYS A 390 -27.52 -8.94 2.99
CA LYS A 390 -28.48 -8.36 3.93
C LYS A 390 -29.69 -9.25 4.16
N GLU A 391 -30.10 -10.05 3.18
CA GLU A 391 -31.16 -11.04 3.38
C GLU A 391 -30.78 -12.09 4.43
N LYS A 392 -29.53 -12.59 4.41
CA LYS A 392 -29.07 -13.66 5.31
C LYS A 392 -28.40 -13.14 6.59
N TYR A 393 -27.67 -12.04 6.49
CA TYR A 393 -26.89 -11.43 7.58
C TYR A 393 -27.20 -9.93 7.75
N PRO A 394 -28.44 -9.56 8.16
CA PRO A 394 -28.89 -8.16 8.21
C PRO A 394 -28.10 -7.29 9.21
N HIS A 395 -27.39 -7.91 10.15
CA HIS A 395 -26.58 -7.22 11.16
C HIS A 395 -25.22 -6.77 10.66
N LEU A 396 -24.72 -7.32 9.55
CA LEU A 396 -23.45 -6.90 9.00
C LEU A 396 -23.53 -5.47 8.48
N LYS A 397 -22.52 -4.69 8.80
CA LYS A 397 -22.28 -3.36 8.24
C LYS A 397 -21.57 -3.51 6.90
N VAL A 398 -22.20 -3.03 5.84
CA VAL A 398 -21.67 -3.20 4.48
C VAL A 398 -21.02 -1.92 4.02
N ILE A 399 -19.82 -2.05 3.45
CA ILE A 399 -18.97 -0.94 2.99
C ILE A 399 -18.91 -0.98 1.47
N ALA A 400 -19.10 0.19 0.83
CA ALA A 400 -18.91 0.41 -0.59
C ALA A 400 -17.59 1.12 -0.85
N ASN A 401 -16.97 0.90 -2.02
CA ASN A 401 -15.70 1.56 -2.40
C ASN A 401 -15.91 2.96 -3.01
N ALA A 402 -17.14 3.35 -3.29
CA ALA A 402 -17.48 4.65 -3.86
C ALA A 402 -18.81 5.14 -3.34
N HIS A 403 -19.02 6.45 -3.41
CA HIS A 403 -20.34 7.02 -3.24
C HIS A 403 -21.24 6.52 -4.37
N ILE A 404 -22.25 5.72 -4.01
CA ILE A 404 -23.21 5.21 -4.99
C ILE A 404 -24.26 6.31 -5.18
N GLU A 405 -24.14 7.02 -6.30
CA GLU A 405 -25.09 8.03 -6.70
C GLU A 405 -26.33 7.35 -7.28
N GLU A 406 -27.49 7.71 -6.71
CA GLU A 406 -28.84 7.42 -7.17
C GLU A 406 -29.40 5.97 -7.12
N HIS A 407 -30.44 5.88 -6.34
CA HIS A 407 -31.68 5.09 -6.56
C HIS A 407 -31.82 3.68 -6.05
N ALA A 408 -30.90 2.96 -5.45
CA ALA A 408 -31.30 1.63 -5.06
C ALA A 408 -30.52 0.92 -3.94
N CYS A 409 -29.35 1.37 -3.56
CA CYS A 409 -28.63 0.74 -2.43
C CYS A 409 -28.49 1.72 -1.29
N THR A 410 -28.80 1.26 -0.07
CA THR A 410 -28.45 2.02 1.12
C THR A 410 -26.97 1.82 1.36
N THR A 411 -26.16 2.76 0.97
CA THR A 411 -24.74 2.80 1.34
C THR A 411 -24.65 3.14 2.81
N GLU A 412 -24.16 2.22 3.65
CA GLU A 412 -24.00 2.45 5.09
C GLU A 412 -22.66 3.09 5.40
N TYR A 413 -21.61 2.63 4.72
CA TYR A 413 -20.24 3.11 4.81
C TYR A 413 -19.66 3.26 3.42
N VAL A 414 -18.80 4.27 3.23
CA VAL A 414 -18.00 4.46 2.01
C VAL A 414 -16.54 4.41 2.39
N ASP A 415 -15.76 3.62 1.66
CA ASP A 415 -14.31 3.56 1.78
C ASP A 415 -13.66 4.61 0.87
N GLU A 416 -12.79 5.42 1.43
CA GLU A 416 -12.02 6.46 0.74
C GLU A 416 -10.53 6.24 0.97
N HIS A 417 -9.74 6.35 -0.11
CA HIS A 417 -8.30 6.14 -0.10
C HIS A 417 -7.54 7.43 -0.39
N PHE A 418 -6.46 7.69 0.37
CA PHE A 418 -5.63 8.88 0.23
C PHE A 418 -4.15 8.53 0.19
N TYR A 419 -3.57 8.58 -0.99
CA TYR A 419 -2.13 8.48 -1.21
C TYR A 419 -1.64 9.79 -1.80
N ASN A 420 -0.83 10.54 -1.03
CA ASN A 420 -0.50 11.89 -1.45
C ASN A 420 0.73 12.46 -0.72
N SER A 421 1.04 13.75 -0.97
CA SER A 421 2.14 14.47 -0.32
C SER A 421 1.83 14.86 1.13
N THR A 422 2.88 15.20 1.89
CA THR A 422 2.76 15.73 3.25
C THR A 422 1.86 16.96 3.31
N GLU A 423 2.02 17.86 2.33
CA GLU A 423 1.27 19.11 2.24
C GLU A 423 -0.23 18.86 2.01
N PHE A 424 -0.57 17.85 1.19
CA PHE A 424 -1.97 17.46 1.02
C PHE A 424 -2.62 17.11 2.35
N PHE A 425 -2.01 16.23 3.11
CA PHE A 425 -2.57 15.79 4.39
C PHE A 425 -2.67 16.95 5.39
N ALA A 426 -1.66 17.83 5.44
CA ALA A 426 -1.69 19.01 6.29
C ALA A 426 -2.76 20.04 5.89
N GLU A 427 -2.98 20.24 4.58
CA GLU A 427 -3.97 21.17 4.05
C GLU A 427 -5.42 20.66 4.21
N ASN A 428 -5.62 19.34 4.13
CA ASN A 428 -6.94 18.72 4.14
C ASN A 428 -7.39 18.21 5.52
N GLN A 429 -6.81 18.71 6.61
CA GLN A 429 -7.29 18.37 7.95
C GLN A 429 -8.77 18.75 8.21
N ASN A 430 -9.35 19.61 7.39
CA ASN A 430 -10.76 20.04 7.46
C ASN A 430 -11.63 19.37 6.39
N TYR A 431 -11.16 18.34 5.71
CA TYR A 431 -11.81 17.70 4.57
C TYR A 431 -13.26 17.31 4.85
N TYR A 432 -13.54 16.77 6.03
CA TYR A 432 -14.87 16.28 6.42
C TYR A 432 -15.73 17.29 7.19
N GLU A 433 -15.27 18.54 7.40
CA GLU A 433 -16.05 19.53 8.17
C GLU A 433 -17.44 19.82 7.59
N ASN A 434 -17.53 19.85 6.25
CA ASN A 434 -18.77 20.16 5.51
C ASN A 434 -19.48 18.90 4.98
N TYR A 435 -19.05 17.70 5.37
CA TYR A 435 -19.69 16.47 4.94
C TYR A 435 -21.11 16.33 5.51
N ASP A 436 -22.02 15.72 4.74
CA ASP A 436 -23.40 15.49 5.19
C ASP A 436 -23.43 14.49 6.35
N ARG A 437 -23.77 14.97 7.55
CA ARG A 437 -23.86 14.13 8.76
C ARG A 437 -24.97 13.08 8.70
N LYS A 438 -25.88 13.15 7.73
CA LYS A 438 -26.93 12.15 7.47
C LYS A 438 -26.57 11.15 6.38
N GLY A 439 -25.50 11.41 5.65
CA GLY A 439 -24.95 10.51 4.64
C GLY A 439 -24.34 9.23 5.23
N PRO A 440 -23.79 8.37 4.37
CA PRO A 440 -23.03 7.19 4.80
C PRO A 440 -21.90 7.59 5.75
N LYS A 441 -21.51 6.69 6.63
CA LYS A 441 -20.28 6.87 7.41
C LYS A 441 -19.06 6.70 6.50
N ILE A 442 -17.99 7.41 6.83
CA ILE A 442 -16.73 7.32 6.11
C ILE A 442 -15.82 6.29 6.79
N PHE A 443 -15.25 5.47 5.98
CA PHE A 443 -14.08 4.65 6.26
C PHE A 443 -12.90 5.21 5.45
N VAL A 444 -11.85 5.69 6.10
CA VAL A 444 -10.59 6.00 5.44
C VAL A 444 -9.76 4.73 5.46
N GLY A 445 -9.98 3.86 4.47
CA GLY A 445 -9.47 2.49 4.46
C GLY A 445 -7.99 2.38 4.16
N GLU A 446 -7.49 3.29 3.34
CA GLU A 446 -6.08 3.36 3.00
C GLU A 446 -5.60 4.81 2.99
N GLN A 447 -4.54 5.08 3.73
CA GLN A 447 -3.89 6.39 3.70
C GLN A 447 -2.40 6.30 4.00
N ALA A 448 -1.60 7.03 3.24
CA ALA A 448 -0.18 7.24 3.51
C ALA A 448 0.36 8.47 2.78
N VAL A 449 1.36 9.12 3.36
CA VAL A 449 2.24 10.01 2.60
C VAL A 449 3.15 9.13 1.74
N ASN A 450 2.77 8.93 0.49
CA ASN A 450 3.51 8.13 -0.47
C ASN A 450 4.11 8.96 -1.60
N GLU A 451 3.96 10.27 -1.53
CA GLU A 451 4.46 11.21 -2.51
C GLU A 451 5.39 12.23 -1.87
N GLY A 452 6.34 12.71 -2.62
CA GLY A 452 7.24 13.75 -2.16
C GLY A 452 8.50 13.20 -1.43
N ALA A 453 9.40 14.11 -0.92
CA ALA A 453 10.70 13.80 -0.31
C ALA A 453 10.61 13.17 1.08
N HIS A 454 9.42 12.97 1.61
CA HIS A 454 9.20 12.70 3.03
C HIS A 454 8.60 11.33 3.34
N LEU A 455 8.65 10.41 2.37
CA LEU A 455 8.16 9.04 2.51
C LEU A 455 8.80 8.34 3.72
N GLY A 456 7.95 7.88 4.63
CA GLY A 456 8.40 7.18 5.82
C GLY A 456 9.29 8.01 6.78
N LYS A 457 9.35 9.35 6.61
CA LYS A 457 10.13 10.27 7.45
C LYS A 457 9.22 11.04 8.43
N LEU A 458 9.85 11.73 9.38
CA LEU A 458 9.11 12.45 10.42
C LEU A 458 8.18 13.53 9.86
N TYR A 459 8.60 14.30 8.86
CA TYR A 459 7.77 15.36 8.29
C TYR A 459 6.53 14.80 7.59
N GLY A 460 6.66 13.66 6.88
CA GLY A 460 5.51 12.93 6.34
C GLY A 460 4.54 12.50 7.44
N ALA A 461 5.08 11.91 8.51
CA ALA A 461 4.28 11.50 9.66
C ALA A 461 3.56 12.67 10.37
N LEU A 462 4.13 13.88 10.36
CA LEU A 462 3.47 15.08 10.89
C LEU A 462 2.28 15.51 10.01
N GLY A 463 2.42 15.44 8.68
CA GLY A 463 1.30 15.69 7.76
C GLY A 463 0.14 14.72 7.98
N GLU A 464 0.45 13.42 8.06
CA GLU A 464 -0.53 12.38 8.38
C GLU A 464 -1.17 12.60 9.76
N ALA A 465 -0.39 13.00 10.76
CA ALA A 465 -0.91 13.33 12.09
C ALA A 465 -1.87 14.53 12.06
N ALA A 466 -1.59 15.56 11.25
CA ALA A 466 -2.49 16.70 11.06
C ALA A 466 -3.83 16.27 10.43
N PHE A 467 -3.78 15.34 9.48
CA PHE A 467 -4.98 14.75 8.90
C PHE A 467 -5.77 13.91 9.92
N LEU A 468 -5.10 13.07 10.71
CA LEU A 468 -5.73 12.31 11.79
C LEU A 468 -6.43 13.21 12.82
N ILE A 469 -5.88 14.40 13.12
CA ILE A 469 -6.58 15.42 13.92
C ILE A 469 -7.91 15.81 13.26
N GLY A 470 -7.90 15.97 11.94
CA GLY A 470 -9.11 16.25 11.17
C GLY A 470 -10.13 15.12 11.23
N LEU A 471 -9.67 13.87 11.11
CA LEU A 471 -10.54 12.69 11.26
C LEU A 471 -11.15 12.63 12.66
N GLU A 472 -10.35 12.85 13.72
CA GLU A 472 -10.89 12.87 15.09
C GLU A 472 -11.87 14.02 15.35
N LYS A 473 -11.69 15.18 14.74
CA LYS A 473 -12.64 16.30 14.82
C LYS A 473 -13.99 15.98 14.18
N ASN A 474 -14.03 15.02 13.27
CA ASN A 474 -15.18 14.65 12.46
C ASN A 474 -15.61 13.18 12.64
N GLN A 475 -15.27 12.55 13.77
CA GLN A 475 -15.58 11.14 13.99
C GLN A 475 -17.07 10.83 14.24
N ASP A 476 -17.93 11.85 14.21
CA ASP A 476 -19.37 11.69 14.04
C ASP A 476 -19.75 11.25 12.62
N VAL A 477 -18.85 11.46 11.66
CA VAL A 477 -18.97 11.02 10.25
C VAL A 477 -17.91 9.96 9.93
N VAL A 478 -16.63 10.22 10.24
CA VAL A 478 -15.53 9.29 10.03
C VAL A 478 -15.55 8.23 11.11
N ALA A 479 -16.02 7.05 10.77
CA ALA A 479 -16.20 5.95 11.71
C ALA A 479 -14.97 5.04 11.83
N LEU A 480 -14.19 4.89 10.76
CA LEU A 480 -13.08 3.96 10.63
C LEU A 480 -11.92 4.64 9.88
N ALA A 481 -10.69 4.32 10.27
CA ALA A 481 -9.48 4.73 9.57
C ALA A 481 -8.36 3.70 9.75
N SER A 482 -7.58 3.42 8.69
CA SER A 482 -6.40 2.56 8.73
C SER A 482 -5.27 3.09 7.83
N TYR A 483 -4.04 2.78 8.22
CA TYR A 483 -2.85 3.08 7.43
C TYR A 483 -2.56 1.95 6.44
N ALA A 484 -2.12 2.27 5.26
CA ALA A 484 -1.77 1.31 4.23
C ALA A 484 -0.45 1.67 3.52
N PRO A 485 0.38 0.65 3.21
CA PRO A 485 0.36 -0.74 3.67
C PRO A 485 0.97 -0.93 5.07
N LEU A 486 0.68 -2.09 5.68
CA LEU A 486 1.06 -2.37 7.06
C LEU A 486 2.52 -2.82 7.23
N PHE A 487 2.95 -3.80 6.43
CA PHE A 487 4.22 -4.49 6.61
C PHE A 487 5.12 -4.46 5.36
N GLU A 488 6.44 -4.38 5.60
CA GLU A 488 7.48 -4.49 4.56
C GLU A 488 8.63 -5.33 5.07
N HIS A 489 8.91 -6.43 4.36
CA HIS A 489 10.18 -7.13 4.53
C HIS A 489 11.28 -6.30 3.86
N VAL A 490 12.36 -5.93 4.61
CA VAL A 490 13.36 -4.93 4.16
C VAL A 490 14.11 -5.28 2.88
N HIS A 491 14.04 -6.53 2.44
CA HIS A 491 14.67 -7.00 1.19
C HIS A 491 13.68 -7.14 0.04
N TYR A 492 12.38 -6.85 0.23
CA TYR A 492 11.36 -7.06 -0.78
C TYR A 492 10.43 -5.85 -0.86
N HIS A 493 10.63 -5.03 -1.88
CA HIS A 493 9.91 -3.78 -2.05
C HIS A 493 8.98 -3.84 -3.25
N SER A 494 7.69 -3.86 -3.04
CA SER A 494 6.68 -3.65 -4.07
C SER A 494 5.95 -2.32 -3.89
N TRP A 495 5.98 -1.75 -2.68
CA TRP A 495 5.34 -0.50 -2.34
C TRP A 495 6.01 0.15 -1.12
N SER A 496 6.11 1.48 -1.09
CA SER A 496 6.64 2.25 0.03
C SER A 496 5.86 3.57 0.20
N PRO A 497 5.71 4.11 1.43
CA PRO A 497 6.22 3.57 2.68
C PRO A 497 5.29 2.51 3.30
N ASN A 498 5.78 1.79 4.31
CA ASN A 498 4.99 0.83 5.09
C ASN A 498 5.14 1.11 6.58
N LEU A 499 4.09 0.86 7.35
CA LEU A 499 4.03 1.26 8.76
C LEU A 499 5.07 0.55 9.63
N ILE A 500 5.28 -0.74 9.38
CA ILE A 500 6.20 -1.61 10.12
C ILE A 500 7.11 -2.30 9.13
N ARG A 501 8.42 -2.11 9.29
CA ARG A 501 9.44 -2.81 8.52
C ARG A 501 10.03 -3.93 9.34
N PHE A 502 10.35 -5.05 8.69
CA PHE A 502 10.88 -6.22 9.36
C PHE A 502 11.89 -6.98 8.49
N GLN A 503 12.69 -7.76 9.15
CA GLN A 503 13.52 -8.81 8.56
C GLN A 503 13.34 -10.11 9.36
N ASN A 504 14.18 -11.10 9.11
CA ASN A 504 14.03 -12.44 9.67
C ASN A 504 13.78 -12.53 11.19
N ALA A 505 14.40 -11.68 12.00
CA ALA A 505 14.31 -11.74 13.46
C ALA A 505 14.02 -10.40 14.15
N GLU A 506 13.89 -9.33 13.39
CA GLU A 506 13.74 -7.97 13.92
C GLU A 506 12.63 -7.22 13.20
N SER A 507 11.98 -6.30 13.92
CA SER A 507 10.96 -5.44 13.36
C SER A 507 10.99 -4.05 14.00
N PHE A 508 10.68 -3.01 13.23
CA PHE A 508 10.63 -1.63 13.69
C PHE A 508 9.53 -0.84 12.97
N GLY A 509 8.98 0.17 13.67
CA GLY A 509 8.02 1.11 13.08
C GLY A 509 8.72 2.31 12.46
N ILE A 510 8.17 2.84 11.37
CA ILE A 510 8.54 4.16 10.86
C ILE A 510 7.93 5.26 11.76
N PRO A 511 8.27 6.56 11.61
CA PRO A 511 7.69 7.63 12.42
C PRO A 511 6.15 7.61 12.51
N THR A 512 5.48 7.32 11.41
CA THR A 512 4.02 7.20 11.35
C THR A 512 3.45 6.10 12.26
N TYR A 513 4.18 4.99 12.45
CA TYR A 513 3.79 3.95 13.40
C TYR A 513 3.59 4.52 14.81
N TYR A 514 4.49 5.41 15.24
CA TYR A 514 4.39 6.02 16.56
C TYR A 514 3.27 7.06 16.64
N VAL A 515 2.98 7.75 15.54
CA VAL A 515 1.79 8.61 15.45
C VAL A 515 0.53 7.77 15.67
N TRP A 516 0.33 6.70 14.90
CA TRP A 516 -0.83 5.81 15.05
C TRP A 516 -0.94 5.21 16.45
N LYS A 517 0.20 4.76 17.03
CA LYS A 517 0.27 4.27 18.41
C LYS A 517 -0.19 5.32 19.43
N MET A 518 0.25 6.57 19.27
CA MET A 518 -0.14 7.67 20.15
C MET A 518 -1.64 8.00 20.01
N PHE A 519 -2.14 8.05 18.79
CA PHE A 519 -3.54 8.35 18.52
C PHE A 519 -4.48 7.23 18.96
N GLY A 520 -4.14 5.98 18.71
CA GLY A 520 -4.93 4.82 19.10
C GLY A 520 -5.02 4.63 20.62
N LYS A 521 -3.90 4.88 21.34
CA LYS A 521 -3.83 4.73 22.80
C LYS A 521 -4.58 5.83 23.56
N ASN A 522 -4.50 7.08 23.10
CA ASN A 522 -4.96 8.27 23.85
C ASN A 522 -6.29 8.75 23.30
N ARG A 523 -7.40 8.16 23.79
CA ARG A 523 -8.76 8.44 23.30
C ARG A 523 -9.70 8.73 24.46
N GLY A 524 -10.44 9.83 24.36
CA GLY A 524 -11.57 10.14 25.23
C GLY A 524 -12.88 9.53 24.72
N SER A 525 -13.95 9.74 25.47
CA SER A 525 -15.31 9.31 25.12
C SER A 525 -16.10 10.37 24.36
N TYR A 526 -15.69 11.64 24.42
CA TYR A 526 -16.35 12.76 23.75
C TYR A 526 -15.33 13.68 23.13
N VAL A 527 -15.62 14.16 21.91
CA VAL A 527 -14.93 15.30 21.32
C VAL A 527 -15.48 16.58 21.94
N VAL A 528 -14.59 17.48 22.34
CA VAL A 528 -14.99 18.77 22.91
C VAL A 528 -14.59 19.92 22.00
N GLU A 529 -15.21 21.07 22.21
CA GLU A 529 -14.86 22.29 21.50
C GLU A 529 -13.45 22.71 21.89
N SER A 530 -12.59 22.79 20.90
CA SER A 530 -11.22 23.32 21.04
C SER A 530 -10.85 24.12 19.80
N GLU A 531 -10.17 25.26 20.03
CA GLU A 531 -9.73 26.18 18.99
C GLU A 531 -8.25 26.51 19.16
N VAL A 532 -7.49 26.37 18.07
CA VAL A 532 -6.09 26.71 18.04
C VAL A 532 -5.88 27.98 17.22
N GLU A 533 -5.19 28.96 17.79
CA GLU A 533 -4.69 30.16 17.12
C GLU A 533 -3.21 29.95 16.83
N SER A 534 -2.84 29.75 15.57
CA SER A 534 -1.44 29.55 15.17
C SER A 534 -1.11 30.29 13.87
N GLY A 535 0.17 30.35 13.52
CA GLY A 535 0.63 30.83 12.23
C GLY A 535 0.14 29.95 11.07
N LYS A 536 0.38 30.43 9.84
CA LYS A 536 0.16 29.65 8.62
C LYS A 536 1.48 29.24 8.01
N ILE A 537 1.55 28.03 7.51
CA ILE A 537 2.63 27.55 6.64
C ILE A 537 2.11 27.51 5.21
N TYR A 538 2.78 28.22 4.34
CA TYR A 538 2.50 28.15 2.92
C TYR A 538 3.19 26.97 2.29
N ARG A 539 2.57 26.34 1.30
CA ARG A 539 3.15 25.23 0.56
C ARG A 539 4.51 25.64 0.00
N PRO A 540 5.59 24.87 0.25
CA PRO A 540 6.88 25.18 -0.35
C PRO A 540 6.78 25.17 -1.88
N MET A 541 7.21 26.24 -2.51
CA MET A 541 7.27 26.40 -3.96
C MET A 541 8.74 26.35 -4.38
N GLU A 542 9.27 25.17 -4.48
CA GLU A 542 10.63 24.90 -4.96
C GLU A 542 10.53 23.98 -6.17
N GLY A 543 11.45 24.13 -7.11
CA GLY A 543 11.58 23.19 -8.19
C GLY A 543 11.40 23.78 -9.58
N MET A 544 10.48 23.26 -10.36
CA MET A 544 10.47 23.39 -11.81
C MET A 544 9.17 24.02 -12.30
N ALA A 545 9.24 24.63 -13.50
CA ALA A 545 8.06 25.04 -14.26
C ALA A 545 7.71 23.99 -15.30
N SER A 546 6.46 23.96 -15.76
CA SER A 546 6.04 23.09 -16.86
C SER A 546 5.16 23.81 -17.86
N LEU A 547 5.21 23.30 -19.10
CA LEU A 547 4.20 23.60 -20.13
C LEU A 547 3.50 22.30 -20.50
N LYS A 548 2.18 22.35 -20.59
CA LYS A 548 1.32 21.23 -20.95
C LYS A 548 0.29 21.66 -21.97
N SER A 549 0.07 20.87 -23.03
CA SER A 549 -0.88 21.19 -24.08
C SER A 549 -1.52 19.93 -24.65
N ARG A 550 -2.76 20.06 -25.15
CA ARG A 550 -3.46 19.02 -25.91
C ARG A 550 -3.20 19.11 -27.43
N SER A 551 -2.55 20.15 -27.85
CA SER A 551 -2.23 20.42 -29.28
C SER A 551 -0.77 20.81 -29.40
N VAL A 552 -0.29 20.89 -30.62
CA VAL A 552 1.04 21.46 -30.91
C VAL A 552 1.16 22.85 -30.30
N LEU A 553 2.21 23.07 -29.51
CA LEU A 553 2.48 24.33 -28.84
C LEU A 553 3.88 24.84 -29.21
N ASN A 554 3.93 25.97 -29.89
CA ASN A 554 5.20 26.63 -30.23
C ASN A 554 5.59 27.62 -29.13
N TYR A 555 6.83 27.51 -28.62
CA TYR A 555 7.38 28.41 -27.63
C TYR A 555 8.83 28.79 -27.92
N LYS A 556 9.32 29.87 -27.31
CA LYS A 556 10.72 30.29 -27.32
C LYS A 556 11.08 31.09 -26.09
N ASN A 557 12.37 31.40 -25.94
CA ASN A 557 12.87 32.27 -24.87
C ASN A 557 12.46 31.84 -23.46
N ALA A 558 12.40 30.53 -23.17
CA ALA A 558 12.12 30.05 -21.83
C ALA A 558 13.23 30.49 -20.87
N MET A 559 12.83 31.16 -19.78
CA MET A 559 13.74 31.69 -18.76
C MET A 559 13.32 31.21 -17.38
N TRP A 560 14.28 30.78 -16.59
CA TRP A 560 14.12 30.41 -15.20
C TRP A 560 14.96 31.33 -14.31
N ASN A 561 14.31 32.07 -13.43
CA ASN A 561 14.97 33.08 -12.59
C ASN A 561 15.90 34.03 -13.37
N GLY A 562 15.47 34.46 -14.55
CA GLY A 562 16.21 35.40 -15.44
C GLY A 562 17.36 34.77 -16.22
N ARG A 563 17.49 33.44 -16.22
CA ARG A 563 18.49 32.68 -17.03
C ARG A 563 17.78 31.85 -18.07
N LYS A 564 18.34 31.79 -19.29
CA LYS A 564 17.82 30.92 -20.34
C LYS A 564 17.84 29.47 -19.83
N THR A 565 16.72 28.80 -19.92
CA THR A 565 16.57 27.42 -19.52
C THR A 565 16.17 26.54 -20.70
N ALA A 566 16.61 25.29 -20.67
CA ALA A 566 16.18 24.26 -21.60
C ALA A 566 15.20 23.31 -20.91
N VAL A 567 14.54 22.47 -21.68
CA VAL A 567 13.77 21.36 -21.15
C VAL A 567 14.68 20.41 -20.43
N THR A 568 14.36 20.10 -19.20
CA THR A 568 15.12 19.16 -18.38
C THR A 568 14.51 17.77 -18.37
N HIS A 569 13.19 17.71 -18.55
CA HIS A 569 12.43 16.44 -18.60
C HIS A 569 11.30 16.54 -19.61
N GLU A 570 11.15 15.47 -20.38
CA GLU A 570 10.04 15.27 -21.30
C GLU A 570 9.16 14.14 -20.78
N MET A 571 7.87 14.29 -20.90
CA MET A 571 6.93 13.25 -20.55
C MET A 571 6.07 12.87 -21.74
N MET A 572 5.72 11.60 -21.81
CA MET A 572 4.74 11.09 -22.75
C MET A 572 5.23 11.03 -24.22
N GLY A 573 6.52 10.75 -24.42
CA GLY A 573 7.04 10.50 -25.77
C GLY A 573 7.07 11.73 -26.68
N HIS A 574 7.31 12.94 -26.12
CA HIS A 574 7.31 14.16 -26.92
C HIS A 574 8.61 14.37 -27.66
N VAL A 575 8.45 14.60 -28.92
CA VAL A 575 9.53 15.12 -29.78
C VAL A 575 9.49 16.64 -29.68
N MET A 576 10.54 17.25 -29.16
CA MET A 576 10.79 18.67 -29.29
C MET A 576 11.67 18.90 -30.50
N GLU A 577 11.21 19.76 -31.38
CA GLU A 577 12.02 20.22 -32.50
C GLU A 577 12.46 21.67 -32.21
N GLU A 578 13.77 21.94 -32.25
CA GLU A 578 14.30 23.31 -32.22
C GLU A 578 14.44 23.79 -33.65
N GLU A 579 13.72 24.84 -33.99
CA GLU A 579 13.78 25.49 -35.32
C GLU A 579 14.99 26.40 -35.41
N GLU A 580 15.37 26.79 -36.66
CA GLU A 580 16.52 27.64 -36.91
C GLU A 580 16.41 29.05 -36.26
N ASP A 581 15.22 29.51 -35.97
CA ASP A 581 14.95 30.81 -35.30
C ASP A 581 14.96 30.69 -33.76
N GLY A 582 15.26 29.51 -33.19
CA GLY A 582 15.31 29.23 -31.77
C GLY A 582 13.91 29.03 -31.14
N SER A 583 12.89 28.84 -31.94
CA SER A 583 11.58 28.35 -31.46
C SER A 583 11.60 26.83 -31.28
N CYS A 584 10.90 26.37 -30.30
CA CYS A 584 10.73 24.95 -29.98
C CYS A 584 9.25 24.59 -30.12
N CYS A 585 8.99 23.35 -30.49
CA CYS A 585 7.65 22.82 -30.65
C CYS A 585 7.43 21.65 -29.66
N ILE A 586 6.37 21.72 -28.87
CA ILE A 586 5.89 20.58 -28.11
C ILE A 586 4.91 19.84 -29.02
N GLY A 587 5.31 18.66 -29.50
CA GLY A 587 4.47 17.84 -30.39
C GLY A 587 3.35 17.12 -29.62
N HIS A 588 2.33 16.72 -30.33
CA HIS A 588 1.29 15.84 -29.81
C HIS A 588 1.77 14.38 -29.94
N PRO A 589 1.62 13.51 -28.91
CA PRO A 589 1.99 12.10 -29.03
C PRO A 589 1.15 11.42 -30.13
N ASP A 590 1.78 10.52 -30.90
CA ASP A 590 1.07 9.72 -31.87
C ASP A 590 0.26 8.60 -31.23
N GLU A 591 -0.62 7.94 -32.01
CA GLU A 591 -1.48 6.87 -31.51
C GLU A 591 -0.70 5.69 -30.94
N GLU A 592 0.50 5.39 -31.45
CA GLU A 592 1.33 4.30 -30.97
C GLU A 592 1.96 4.65 -29.61
N GLN A 593 2.44 5.88 -29.45
CA GLN A 593 2.96 6.41 -28.19
C GLN A 593 1.87 6.46 -27.12
N ILE A 594 0.65 6.93 -27.47
CA ILE A 594 -0.51 6.92 -26.58
C ILE A 594 -0.85 5.48 -26.18
N ALA A 595 -0.88 4.55 -27.14
CA ALA A 595 -1.18 3.15 -26.86
C ALA A 595 -0.12 2.49 -25.96
N ALA A 596 1.17 2.77 -26.21
CA ALA A 596 2.27 2.28 -25.38
C ALA A 596 2.15 2.77 -23.93
N MET A 597 1.84 4.04 -23.76
CA MET A 597 1.65 4.65 -22.46
C MET A 597 0.39 4.09 -21.74
N CYS A 598 -0.71 3.91 -22.48
CA CYS A 598 -1.93 3.29 -21.95
C CYS A 598 -1.71 1.86 -21.44
N ARG A 599 -0.74 1.15 -22.01
CA ARG A 599 -0.35 -0.16 -21.52
C ARG A 599 0.37 -0.08 -20.18
N LYS A 600 1.27 0.90 -20.02
CA LYS A 600 2.09 1.09 -18.80
C LYS A 600 1.39 1.88 -17.71
N MET A 601 0.53 2.83 -18.07
CA MET A 601 -0.14 3.74 -17.13
C MET A 601 -1.58 4.04 -17.57
N PRO A 602 -2.53 3.16 -17.26
CA PRO A 602 -3.92 3.32 -17.68
C PRO A 602 -4.63 4.56 -17.13
N TRP A 603 -4.14 5.14 -16.05
CA TRP A 603 -4.70 6.31 -15.34
C TRP A 603 -4.08 7.67 -15.71
N GLY A 604 -3.01 7.71 -16.49
CA GLY A 604 -2.37 8.96 -16.90
C GLY A 604 -3.22 9.81 -17.84
N ASP A 605 -3.02 11.14 -17.81
CA ASP A 605 -3.66 12.05 -18.79
C ASP A 605 -3.02 11.86 -20.18
N LYS A 606 -3.71 11.13 -21.02
CA LYS A 606 -3.25 10.61 -22.31
C LYS A 606 -3.32 11.61 -23.45
N GLU A 607 -3.95 12.76 -23.20
CA GLU A 607 -4.28 13.72 -24.25
C GLU A 607 -3.37 14.95 -24.26
N LYS A 608 -2.48 15.08 -23.26
CA LYS A 608 -1.67 16.28 -23.08
C LYS A 608 -0.17 16.02 -23.18
N SER A 609 0.49 16.83 -23.93
CA SER A 609 1.95 16.94 -24.01
C SER A 609 2.51 17.75 -22.85
N PHE A 610 3.63 17.32 -22.28
CA PHE A 610 4.18 17.89 -21.05
C PHE A 610 5.70 18.01 -21.12
N VAL A 611 6.24 19.19 -20.84
CA VAL A 611 7.68 19.45 -20.72
C VAL A 611 7.97 20.24 -19.45
N VAL A 612 9.13 20.00 -18.86
CA VAL A 612 9.56 20.60 -17.60
C VAL A 612 10.84 21.38 -17.78
N PHE A 613 10.93 22.53 -17.13
CA PHE A 613 12.05 23.45 -17.12
C PHE A 613 12.59 23.66 -15.70
N GLY A 614 13.89 23.89 -15.56
CA GLY A 614 14.54 24.13 -14.28
C GLY A 614 15.09 22.85 -13.66
N GLU A 615 15.65 22.97 -12.46
CA GLU A 615 16.24 21.89 -11.70
C GLU A 615 15.59 21.79 -10.31
N GLU A 616 15.58 20.60 -9.72
CA GLU A 616 14.96 20.34 -8.41
C GLU A 616 15.55 21.18 -7.27
N SER A 617 16.81 21.60 -7.38
CA SER A 617 17.47 22.43 -6.39
C SER A 617 17.15 23.91 -6.49
N ASP A 618 16.43 24.33 -7.55
CA ASP A 618 16.13 25.74 -7.75
C ASP A 618 14.98 26.20 -6.85
N THR A 619 15.16 27.33 -6.22
CA THR A 619 14.05 27.98 -5.50
C THR A 619 13.11 28.59 -6.53
N CYS A 620 11.82 28.28 -6.42
CA CYS A 620 10.81 28.84 -7.30
C CYS A 620 10.75 30.36 -7.12
N GLY A 621 10.96 31.10 -8.20
CA GLY A 621 10.88 32.56 -8.20
C GLY A 621 10.08 33.04 -9.41
N LYS A 622 10.66 32.93 -10.57
CA LYS A 622 10.09 33.45 -11.81
C LYS A 622 10.34 32.55 -13.00
N PHE A 623 9.29 32.24 -13.72
CA PHE A 623 9.35 31.56 -15.03
C PHE A 623 8.79 32.49 -16.11
N ASP A 624 9.49 32.63 -17.21
CA ASP A 624 9.12 33.43 -18.36
C ASP A 624 9.26 32.60 -19.64
N VAL A 625 8.31 32.73 -20.56
CA VAL A 625 8.32 32.05 -21.86
C VAL A 625 7.48 32.80 -22.88
N ASP A 626 7.95 32.83 -24.11
CA ASP A 626 7.14 33.36 -25.24
C ASP A 626 6.41 32.19 -25.90
N ILE A 627 5.08 32.23 -25.92
CA ILE A 627 4.21 31.19 -26.49
C ILE A 627 3.47 31.78 -27.70
N TYR A 628 3.46 31.04 -28.81
CA TYR A 628 2.66 31.38 -29.98
C TYR A 628 1.22 30.93 -29.73
N VAL A 629 0.30 31.87 -29.66
CA VAL A 629 -1.11 31.59 -29.40
C VAL A 629 -1.85 31.44 -30.72
N GLU A 630 -2.29 30.22 -31.01
CA GLU A 630 -3.18 29.93 -32.14
C GLU A 630 -4.64 30.30 -31.80
N PRO A 631 -5.51 30.59 -32.79
CA PRO A 631 -6.94 30.68 -32.49
C PRO A 631 -7.48 29.38 -31.85
N GLY A 632 -8.13 29.49 -30.69
CA GLY A 632 -8.64 28.36 -29.93
C GLY A 632 -7.58 27.56 -29.15
N SER A 633 -6.38 28.12 -28.96
CA SER A 633 -5.32 27.51 -28.15
C SER A 633 -5.77 27.29 -26.70
N SER A 634 -5.44 26.10 -26.17
CA SER A 634 -5.56 25.79 -24.74
C SER A 634 -4.25 25.12 -24.26
N PHE A 635 -3.67 25.68 -23.21
CA PHE A 635 -2.45 25.16 -22.63
C PHE A 635 -2.38 25.47 -21.13
N GLU A 636 -1.46 24.82 -20.45
CA GLU A 636 -1.26 24.98 -19.01
C GLU A 636 0.18 25.36 -18.71
N ILE A 637 0.34 26.31 -17.76
CA ILE A 637 1.64 26.67 -17.18
C ILE A 637 1.64 26.12 -15.74
N GLY A 638 2.48 25.14 -15.48
CA GLY A 638 2.58 24.49 -14.19
C GLY A 638 3.67 25.08 -13.30
N ILE A 639 3.38 25.10 -12.00
CA ILE A 639 4.27 25.52 -10.94
C ILE A 639 4.39 24.36 -9.98
N PHE A 640 5.56 23.74 -9.88
CA PHE A 640 5.76 22.60 -8.98
C PHE A 640 5.97 23.08 -7.54
N SER A 641 5.33 22.38 -6.61
CA SER A 641 5.39 22.64 -5.19
C SER A 641 6.11 21.51 -4.48
N ALA A 642 7.32 21.48 -4.31
CA ALA A 642 8.18 20.55 -3.63
C ALA A 642 9.17 19.84 -4.55
N ARG A 643 10.23 19.38 -3.96
CA ARG A 643 11.25 18.57 -4.63
C ARG A 643 10.61 17.35 -5.23
N VAL A 644 10.56 17.35 -6.53
CA VAL A 644 10.11 16.19 -7.27
C VAL A 644 11.02 15.02 -6.96
N ILE A 645 10.44 13.89 -6.60
CA ILE A 645 11.25 12.73 -6.34
C ILE A 645 11.34 11.89 -7.57
N LEU A 646 12.46 12.03 -8.17
CA LEU A 646 13.02 11.01 -9.05
C LEU A 646 13.36 9.73 -8.27
N SER A 647 13.60 9.80 -6.96
CA SER A 647 14.17 8.70 -6.19
C SER A 647 13.24 7.49 -5.98
N TYR A 648 11.93 7.65 -6.02
CA TYR A 648 11.03 6.50 -5.88
C TYR A 648 11.07 5.61 -7.12
N TYR A 649 11.10 6.22 -8.30
CA TYR A 649 11.16 5.49 -9.56
C TYR A 649 12.60 5.20 -10.04
N ASP A 650 13.59 5.98 -9.64
CA ASP A 650 15.01 5.67 -9.94
C ASP A 650 15.48 4.37 -9.25
N GLN A 651 14.92 4.01 -8.10
CA GLN A 651 15.19 2.71 -7.46
C GLN A 651 14.42 1.55 -8.11
N LEU A 652 13.28 1.83 -8.74
CA LEU A 652 12.43 0.84 -9.40
C LEU A 652 12.83 0.58 -10.86
N LEU A 653 13.58 1.48 -11.47
CA LEU A 653 13.82 1.52 -12.92
C LEU A 653 15.29 1.72 -13.29
N GLU A 654 16.25 1.12 -12.54
CA GLU A 654 17.62 1.04 -13.03
C GLU A 654 17.64 0.37 -14.42
N GLY A 655 17.69 1.19 -15.47
CA GLY A 655 17.80 0.74 -16.87
C GLY A 655 16.54 0.92 -17.73
N ALA A 656 15.41 1.33 -17.21
CA ALA A 656 14.27 1.79 -18.02
C ALA A 656 14.42 3.27 -18.37
N GLU A 657 14.03 3.65 -19.57
CA GLU A 657 13.86 5.06 -19.93
C GLU A 657 12.99 5.73 -18.88
N LYS A 658 13.48 6.80 -18.26
CA LYS A 658 12.83 7.50 -17.16
C LYS A 658 11.43 7.94 -17.59
N ILE A 659 10.42 7.16 -17.23
CA ILE A 659 9.03 7.53 -17.44
C ILE A 659 8.61 8.32 -16.22
N TRP A 660 8.62 9.61 -16.39
CA TRP A 660 8.18 10.56 -15.40
C TRP A 660 6.65 10.58 -15.33
N THR A 661 6.09 10.23 -14.18
CA THR A 661 4.71 10.59 -13.88
C THR A 661 4.72 11.72 -12.87
N PRO A 662 3.85 12.72 -13.01
CA PRO A 662 3.69 13.76 -12.00
C PRO A 662 2.95 13.25 -10.75
N PHE A 663 2.98 11.95 -10.49
CA PHE A 663 2.54 11.41 -9.22
C PHE A 663 3.48 11.93 -8.12
N GLY A 664 2.93 12.62 -7.14
CA GLY A 664 3.68 13.11 -6.01
C GLY A 664 4.01 14.58 -6.03
N VAL A 665 3.67 15.27 -7.07
CA VAL A 665 3.78 16.71 -7.12
C VAL A 665 2.40 17.25 -7.44
N ARG A 666 1.84 18.03 -6.53
CA ARG A 666 0.62 18.77 -6.78
C ARG A 666 0.99 20.11 -7.44
N PRO A 667 1.26 20.15 -8.75
CA PRO A 667 1.52 21.39 -9.38
C PRO A 667 0.32 22.30 -9.26
N LEU A 668 0.58 23.55 -9.03
CA LEU A 668 -0.39 24.59 -9.25
C LEU A 668 -0.37 24.92 -10.75
N LEU A 669 -1.54 25.02 -11.37
CA LEU A 669 -1.66 25.20 -12.80
C LEU A 669 -2.41 26.49 -13.14
N TRP A 670 -1.85 27.32 -14.00
CA TRP A 670 -2.59 28.25 -14.79
C TRP A 670 -3.11 27.53 -16.04
N LYS A 671 -4.42 27.27 -16.09
CA LYS A 671 -5.08 26.82 -17.32
C LYS A 671 -5.44 28.06 -18.10
N ILE A 672 -4.91 28.14 -19.33
CA ILE A 672 -5.05 29.32 -20.21
C ILE A 672 -5.80 28.86 -21.46
N GLU A 673 -6.91 29.53 -21.71
CA GLU A 673 -7.68 29.41 -22.91
C GLU A 673 -7.59 30.74 -23.65
N GLU A 674 -7.96 30.78 -24.94
CA GLU A 674 -7.79 31.97 -25.77
C GLU A 674 -8.31 33.28 -25.13
N ASP A 675 -9.44 33.22 -24.44
CA ASP A 675 -10.15 34.37 -23.89
C ASP A 675 -10.31 34.40 -22.37
N ASN A 676 -9.86 33.29 -21.69
CA ASN A 676 -9.94 33.21 -20.24
C ASN A 676 -8.82 32.38 -19.62
N ALA A 677 -8.65 32.50 -18.33
CA ALA A 677 -7.77 31.62 -17.54
C ALA A 677 -8.37 31.35 -16.17
N SER A 678 -7.88 30.28 -15.58
CA SER A 678 -8.20 29.88 -14.20
C SER A 678 -7.00 29.22 -13.53
N PHE A 679 -6.99 29.21 -12.20
CA PHE A 679 -5.91 28.63 -11.41
C PHE A 679 -6.39 27.39 -10.67
N TRP A 680 -5.63 26.33 -10.76
CA TRP A 680 -5.98 25.00 -10.28
C TRP A 680 -4.85 24.37 -9.48
N GLU A 681 -5.24 23.48 -8.62
CA GLU A 681 -4.36 22.50 -7.98
C GLU A 681 -4.66 21.15 -8.61
N THR A 682 -3.65 20.49 -9.17
CA THR A 682 -3.81 19.11 -9.57
C THR A 682 -3.82 18.22 -8.34
N ALA A 683 -4.84 17.43 -8.25
CA ALA A 683 -5.02 16.46 -7.17
C ALA A 683 -5.47 15.13 -7.75
N ILE A 684 -5.12 14.03 -7.08
CA ILE A 684 -5.74 12.74 -7.31
C ILE A 684 -6.71 12.52 -6.14
N PRO A 685 -7.96 12.13 -6.37
CA PRO A 685 -8.56 11.77 -7.67
C PRO A 685 -9.05 12.96 -8.51
N GLU A 686 -9.17 14.17 -7.96
CA GLU A 686 -9.78 15.29 -8.66
C GLU A 686 -8.94 16.57 -8.62
N GLU A 687 -8.96 17.32 -9.74
CA GLU A 687 -8.37 18.66 -9.79
C GLU A 687 -9.23 19.63 -8.96
N LYS A 688 -8.58 20.41 -8.11
CA LYS A 688 -9.24 21.44 -7.31
C LYS A 688 -9.10 22.80 -7.95
N ARG A 689 -10.22 23.41 -8.26
CA ARG A 689 -10.25 24.78 -8.78
C ARG A 689 -10.00 25.78 -7.66
N LEU A 690 -9.01 26.65 -7.82
CA LEU A 690 -8.62 27.67 -6.85
C LEU A 690 -9.18 29.08 -7.19
N THR A 691 -9.50 29.34 -8.46
CA THR A 691 -10.13 30.60 -8.87
C THR A 691 -11.26 30.38 -9.86
N GLU A 692 -12.25 31.28 -9.87
CA GLU A 692 -13.17 31.40 -11.01
C GLU A 692 -12.42 31.82 -12.27
N ASP A 693 -13.04 31.56 -13.45
CA ASP A 693 -12.51 32.04 -14.73
C ASP A 693 -12.40 33.57 -14.72
N PHE A 694 -11.31 34.06 -15.24
CA PHE A 694 -11.12 35.46 -15.45
C PHE A 694 -10.73 35.74 -16.89
N PRO A 695 -11.28 36.84 -17.48
CA PRO A 695 -11.09 37.10 -18.90
C PRO A 695 -9.65 37.50 -19.21
N LEU A 696 -9.17 37.01 -20.33
CA LEU A 696 -7.91 37.40 -20.95
C LEU A 696 -8.18 38.17 -22.23
N CYS A 697 -7.28 39.08 -22.56
CA CYS A 697 -7.28 39.79 -23.84
C CYS A 697 -6.00 39.45 -24.59
N ILE A 698 -6.00 38.27 -25.22
CA ILE A 698 -4.87 37.76 -25.99
C ILE A 698 -5.24 37.81 -27.47
N GLU A 699 -4.37 38.42 -28.29
CA GLU A 699 -4.55 38.47 -29.74
C GLU A 699 -3.91 37.23 -30.37
N PRO A 700 -4.68 36.30 -30.92
CA PRO A 700 -4.11 35.08 -31.52
C PRO A 700 -3.29 35.39 -32.78
N GLY A 701 -2.46 34.46 -33.23
CA GLY A 701 -1.61 34.54 -34.40
C GLY A 701 -0.26 35.21 -34.17
N ARG A 702 0.19 35.33 -32.91
CA ARG A 702 1.50 35.88 -32.57
C ARG A 702 2.05 35.32 -31.25
N TYR A 703 3.33 35.55 -31.00
CA TYR A 703 3.94 35.27 -29.71
C TYR A 703 3.48 36.28 -28.67
N HIS A 704 3.12 35.75 -27.50
CA HIS A 704 2.87 36.51 -26.29
C HIS A 704 3.82 36.05 -25.18
N HIS A 705 4.22 36.96 -24.32
CA HIS A 705 5.09 36.72 -23.21
C HIS A 705 4.29 36.29 -21.99
N PHE A 706 4.34 35.01 -21.66
CA PHE A 706 3.69 34.47 -20.50
C PHE A 706 4.70 34.21 -19.39
N GLY A 707 4.22 34.16 -18.18
CA GLY A 707 5.03 33.69 -17.07
C GLY A 707 4.32 33.82 -15.73
N TYR A 708 4.98 33.36 -14.73
CA TYR A 708 4.56 33.55 -13.32
C TYR A 708 5.74 34.02 -12.46
N GLU A 709 5.40 34.68 -11.36
CA GLU A 709 6.31 35.05 -10.30
C GLU A 709 5.69 34.73 -8.95
N THR A 710 6.48 34.18 -8.03
CA THR A 710 6.04 33.91 -6.66
C THR A 710 7.01 34.45 -5.62
N ASP A 711 6.43 34.97 -4.54
CA ASP A 711 7.14 35.39 -3.32
C ASP A 711 7.05 34.36 -2.18
N GLY A 712 6.58 33.14 -2.49
CA GLY A 712 6.37 32.06 -1.53
C GLY A 712 5.04 32.12 -0.79
N LYS A 713 4.21 33.16 -1.03
CA LYS A 713 2.86 33.32 -0.45
C LYS A 713 1.81 33.54 -1.51
N THR A 714 2.20 34.22 -2.58
CA THR A 714 1.33 34.51 -3.72
C THR A 714 2.00 34.09 -5.03
N VAL A 715 1.19 33.74 -6.00
CA VAL A 715 1.60 33.52 -7.39
C VAL A 715 0.94 34.57 -8.25
N ARG A 716 1.74 35.25 -9.06
CA ARG A 716 1.29 36.27 -10.04
C ARG A 716 1.46 35.74 -11.44
N LEU A 717 0.36 35.60 -12.15
CA LEU A 717 0.40 35.35 -13.59
C LEU A 717 0.60 36.69 -14.33
N PHE A 718 1.52 36.72 -15.27
CA PHE A 718 1.65 37.90 -16.17
C PHE A 718 1.63 37.46 -17.63
N ILE A 719 1.06 38.38 -18.45
CA ILE A 719 0.98 38.27 -19.90
C ILE A 719 1.47 39.58 -20.47
N ASP A 720 2.38 39.54 -21.46
CA ASP A 720 3.01 40.71 -22.04
C ASP A 720 3.54 41.69 -20.98
N ARG A 721 4.17 41.13 -19.94
CA ARG A 721 4.77 41.84 -18.79
C ARG A 721 3.77 42.56 -17.89
N LYS A 722 2.47 42.30 -18.01
CA LYS A 722 1.42 42.86 -17.14
C LYS A 722 0.88 41.78 -16.25
N ILE A 723 0.83 42.01 -14.95
CA ILE A 723 0.17 41.10 -14.01
C ILE A 723 -1.32 41.08 -14.33
N VAL A 724 -1.85 39.89 -14.65
CA VAL A 724 -3.26 39.69 -14.98
C VAL A 724 -4.02 39.08 -13.80
N ARG A 725 -3.35 38.34 -12.93
CA ARG A 725 -3.93 37.75 -11.74
C ARG A 725 -2.89 37.51 -10.66
N GLU A 726 -3.33 37.64 -9.40
CA GLU A 726 -2.57 37.25 -8.22
C GLU A 726 -3.44 36.32 -7.40
N VAL A 727 -2.87 35.22 -6.88
CA VAL A 727 -3.56 34.18 -6.09
C VAL A 727 -2.69 33.79 -4.91
N GLU A 728 -3.29 33.63 -3.74
CA GLU A 728 -2.60 33.10 -2.56
C GLU A 728 -2.29 31.62 -2.76
N ILE A 729 -1.06 31.20 -2.41
CA ILE A 729 -0.63 29.80 -2.44
C ILE A 729 -1.39 29.04 -1.34
N PRO A 730 -1.79 27.77 -1.57
CA PRO A 730 -2.37 26.95 -0.54
C PRO A 730 -1.51 26.91 0.73
N SER A 731 -2.16 26.96 1.87
CA SER A 731 -1.52 27.02 3.19
C SER A 731 -2.29 26.20 4.21
N PHE A 732 -1.60 25.79 5.25
CA PHE A 732 -2.17 25.04 6.37
C PHE A 732 -1.74 25.64 7.71
N PRO A 733 -2.45 25.35 8.82
CA PRO A 733 -2.09 25.83 10.14
C PRO A 733 -0.71 25.28 10.58
N ALA A 734 0.09 26.14 11.18
CA ALA A 734 1.39 25.72 11.75
C ALA A 734 1.22 24.70 12.89
N VAL A 735 0.16 24.88 13.69
CA VAL A 735 -0.21 23.94 14.76
C VAL A 735 -1.66 23.49 14.58
N SER A 736 -1.87 22.19 14.67
CA SER A 736 -3.19 21.55 14.65
C SER A 736 -3.46 20.87 15.98
N SER A 737 -4.72 20.81 16.42
CA SER A 737 -5.08 20.16 17.66
C SER A 737 -6.46 19.53 17.63
N VAL A 738 -6.67 18.49 18.42
CA VAL A 738 -7.97 17.95 18.80
C VAL A 738 -7.95 17.59 20.28
N THR A 739 -9.08 17.78 20.95
CA THR A 739 -9.23 17.43 22.35
C THR A 739 -10.40 16.49 22.53
N THR A 740 -10.16 15.41 23.25
CA THR A 740 -11.19 14.47 23.68
C THR A 740 -11.17 14.32 25.20
N VAL A 741 -12.29 13.96 25.78
CA VAL A 741 -12.42 13.82 27.24
C VAL A 741 -13.09 12.52 27.63
N THR A 742 -12.72 11.98 28.78
CA THR A 742 -13.54 11.05 29.59
C THR A 742 -14.18 11.81 30.77
N GLU A 743 -14.72 11.10 31.75
CA GLU A 743 -15.18 11.72 33.00
C GLU A 743 -13.98 12.27 33.81
N ASP A 744 -12.81 11.63 33.72
CA ASP A 744 -11.66 11.88 34.60
C ASP A 744 -10.43 12.43 33.89
N GLU A 745 -10.36 12.34 32.56
CA GLU A 745 -9.15 12.66 31.80
C GLU A 745 -9.45 13.57 30.61
N ILE A 746 -8.47 14.40 30.25
CA ILE A 746 -8.47 15.25 29.07
C ILE A 746 -7.28 14.82 28.20
N PHE A 747 -7.56 14.40 26.96
CA PHE A 747 -6.56 14.05 25.98
C PHE A 747 -6.42 15.17 24.95
N ILE A 748 -5.26 15.79 24.92
CA ILE A 748 -4.92 16.87 23.97
C ILE A 748 -3.90 16.34 23.00
N LYS A 749 -4.23 16.32 21.71
CA LYS A 749 -3.31 16.00 20.63
C LYS A 749 -2.91 17.27 19.91
N LEU A 750 -1.61 17.45 19.74
CA LEU A 750 -1.02 18.63 19.12
C LEU A 750 -0.03 18.16 18.03
N VAL A 751 -0.13 18.74 16.86
CA VAL A 751 0.81 18.55 15.77
C VAL A 751 1.39 19.89 15.39
N ASN A 752 2.72 20.03 15.48
CA ASN A 752 3.45 21.22 15.04
C ASN A 752 4.21 20.90 13.75
N MET A 753 3.80 21.54 12.66
CA MET A 753 4.43 21.40 11.34
C MET A 753 5.61 22.37 11.14
N GLU A 754 5.78 23.38 12.01
CA GLU A 754 6.96 24.25 11.97
C GLU A 754 8.17 23.52 12.50
N GLY A 755 9.31 23.64 11.84
CA GLY A 755 10.59 23.10 12.31
C GLY A 755 11.16 23.82 13.55
N LYS A 756 10.31 24.49 14.34
CA LYS A 756 10.68 25.30 15.51
C LYS A 756 9.95 24.83 16.75
N THR A 757 10.61 24.95 17.88
CA THR A 757 10.00 24.80 19.21
C THR A 757 9.43 26.14 19.66
N ASP A 758 8.13 26.33 19.47
CA ASP A 758 7.45 27.51 20.02
C ASP A 758 6.54 27.09 21.20
N PRO A 759 6.49 27.87 22.26
CA PRO A 759 5.58 27.59 23.37
C PRO A 759 4.14 27.83 22.94
N ILE A 760 3.24 26.90 23.29
CA ILE A 760 1.80 27.05 23.14
C ILE A 760 1.16 27.31 24.51
N GLU A 761 0.30 28.33 24.60
CA GLU A 761 -0.51 28.60 25.78
C GLU A 761 -1.81 27.79 25.71
N ILE A 762 -2.06 26.92 26.67
CA ILE A 762 -3.27 26.11 26.75
C ILE A 762 -4.19 26.67 27.84
N SER A 763 -5.40 27.08 27.44
CA SER A 763 -6.46 27.57 28.34
C SER A 763 -7.55 26.53 28.47
N LEU A 764 -7.92 26.20 29.71
CA LEU A 764 -8.98 25.25 30.06
C LEU A 764 -10.08 25.95 30.82
N ASP A 765 -11.34 25.61 30.57
CA ASP A 765 -12.53 26.10 31.28
C ASP A 765 -12.85 25.32 32.58
N CYS A 766 -11.98 24.39 32.97
CA CYS A 766 -12.11 23.58 34.18
C CYS A 766 -10.85 23.66 35.02
N GLY A 767 -10.99 23.36 36.33
CA GLY A 767 -9.83 23.12 37.17
C GLY A 767 -9.23 21.76 36.83
N VAL A 768 -7.93 21.72 36.66
CA VAL A 768 -7.17 20.45 36.46
C VAL A 768 -6.29 20.20 37.68
N GLU A 769 -6.08 18.93 38.00
CA GLU A 769 -5.03 18.57 38.93
C GLU A 769 -3.65 18.93 38.36
N ARG A 770 -2.66 19.13 39.23
CA ARG A 770 -1.38 19.71 38.86
C ARG A 770 -0.41 18.77 38.11
N GLU A 771 -0.86 17.61 37.69
CA GLU A 771 -0.03 16.62 36.99
C GLU A 771 -0.56 16.35 35.59
N TYR A 772 0.35 16.33 34.61
CA TYR A 772 0.07 15.90 33.26
C TYR A 772 1.18 14.98 32.77
N GLU A 773 0.83 14.07 31.88
CA GLU A 773 1.78 13.24 31.14
C GLU A 773 1.84 13.74 29.70
N ALA A 774 3.05 13.93 29.18
CA ALA A 774 3.27 14.33 27.78
C ALA A 774 4.10 13.27 27.08
N VAL A 775 3.62 12.81 25.92
CA VAL A 775 4.34 11.93 24.99
C VAL A 775 4.72 12.76 23.78
N LEU A 776 5.99 12.79 23.43
CA LEU A 776 6.51 13.61 22.32
C LEU A 776 7.16 12.72 21.26
N LEU A 777 6.83 12.94 20.02
CA LEU A 777 7.53 12.39 18.86
C LEU A 777 8.34 13.53 18.21
N LEU A 778 9.64 13.61 18.48
CA LEU A 778 10.54 14.64 17.94
C LEU A 778 11.45 14.08 16.84
N SER A 779 11.90 12.79 16.98
CA SER A 779 12.82 12.11 16.05
C SER A 779 12.87 10.63 16.42
N LEU A 780 13.17 9.76 15.48
CA LEU A 780 13.43 8.35 15.77
C LEU A 780 14.69 8.14 16.64
N ILE A 781 15.62 9.09 16.64
CA ILE A 781 16.83 9.04 17.47
C ILE A 781 16.52 9.40 18.93
N HIS A 782 15.39 10.05 19.18
CA HIS A 782 14.99 10.56 20.49
C HIS A 782 13.60 10.04 20.93
N ILE A 783 13.22 8.84 20.51
CA ILE A 783 12.09 8.16 21.13
C ILE A 783 12.55 7.73 22.54
N SER A 784 12.54 8.67 23.47
CA SER A 784 12.46 8.32 24.86
C SER A 784 10.98 8.10 25.16
N GLU A 785 10.61 6.94 25.65
CA GLU A 785 9.35 6.86 26.40
C GLU A 785 9.46 7.83 27.55
N PRO A 786 8.78 8.96 27.52
CA PRO A 786 9.02 9.98 28.51
C PRO A 786 7.93 9.95 29.54
N THR A 787 8.28 9.52 30.63
CA THR A 787 7.60 10.01 31.83
C THR A 787 8.36 11.23 32.35
N ARG A 788 8.08 12.42 31.86
CA ARG A 788 8.33 13.62 32.63
C ARG A 788 7.02 14.09 33.23
N ARG A 789 6.79 13.73 34.48
CA ARG A 789 5.86 14.44 35.35
C ARG A 789 6.50 15.77 35.72
N THR A 790 5.99 16.84 35.16
CA THR A 790 6.43 18.20 35.57
C THR A 790 5.27 18.84 36.32
N PRO A 791 5.42 19.22 37.56
CA PRO A 791 4.37 19.98 38.25
C PRO A 791 4.22 21.34 37.59
N ILE A 792 3.00 21.75 37.35
CA ILE A 792 2.63 23.10 36.90
C ILE A 792 2.70 24.08 38.07
#